data_8cd5dd1254bd16d5b76e2741c07e670a
#
_entry.id   8cd5dd1254bd16d5b76e2741c07e670a
#
_cell.length_a   1.000
_cell.length_b   1.000
_cell.length_c   1.000
_cell.angle_alpha   90.00
_cell.angle_beta   90.00
_cell.angle_gamma   90.00
#
_symmetry.space_group_name_H-M   'P 1'
#
loop_
_entity.id
_entity.type
_entity.pdbx_description
1 polymer ?
#
loop_
_entity_poly.entity_id
_entity_poly.type
_entity_poly.pdbx_seq_one_letter_code
_entity_poly.pdbx_strand_id
1 'polypeptide(L)'
;MVKRLFLFVFLLSSSITLLAQNRTITGSLFDGEVKEKVPFAVVQLLKMDSTYVVGATSDEGGNFKVTAPTNGRFILKASYVGYKTIFQNVTIANDQDVAIGQLDFQVDTHTLKEVKVVASAPKVVVKADTFQYNASAFRVAEGSTIEALVKKLPGAEVSDDGTIKINGKEVKKILINGKEFMTGDTKTALKNLPTSIIDKIKAYDQKSDLSRVTGIDDGNESTVLDFGVKAGMNKGFFSNIDLGIGTKHRYSEKAMAAYFNDKFRMMGFLSANNVNDMGFGGGPRGGWGGIRQGLNATKMVGLNMNYDNGKTLQWDGSVRWNHSDGDLNTRVSIENFVASQGSYANRRSQEYTRENSWDGRFRLEWKPDSIWNIMFRPNIRLSKNDGQVVSKSAAYNTDPYESVDDPLSATAIAQLEAQGVMVNNQHNTTISYGDNNALGAMLQVNRRLSQNGRNVTLRVDGDYSDADSKTFSTQDLQYFQLRDALGNYETYRAYRYNLMPTKSWDYALQATYSEPLARKTYLQFSYQFKYGFSKSDRDTYDFSSLPSGTFGSLKPAYRSWDNYLGLLTNPLASYLDSNLSRYSEYRTYTHDMQVMLRMLHTKWKMNVGMKLQPQHSTYMQDYLGVHVDNKRSVVNWSPTFDFRYKFNEQSNLRINYNGTVSQPSMTQLLDIVDNTDPQNISKGNPNLKPAFTNKFRLFYNAFRQKHAQSVMTFADFSTTRNAIGNSVTYDGTTGARTVQPVNVNGNWDANAAVMFNTSIDSAGVWNVNTFTRGSFNRYASYLQQNATSAVEKNITKSLTLGERLSASYRTAWLELALDGSVDYTHSKNNLQSLNNLSTWQFSYGGSLIFSLPWNMSLSTDLHQNSRRGYNDAALNTNELLWNAQLSQSLLAGNALTLSLQFYDILHQQSNLSRTINAVNRTDTEYNSINSYIMFRATYRLNLFGGKNAPKPKDHGFGRPNSNMPPPPPGGGAMGGGRPPMGGPGGF
;
A
#
# COMPACT_ATOMS: atom_id res chain seq x y z
N MET A 1 -13.79 -27.32 32.68
CA MET A 1 -14.44 -26.00 32.65
C MET A 1 -14.79 -25.53 31.22
N VAL A 2 -14.00 -25.82 30.21
CA VAL A 2 -14.23 -25.41 28.82
C VAL A 2 -15.46 -26.06 28.14
N LYS A 3 -15.81 -27.32 28.49
CA LYS A 3 -16.99 -28.01 27.95
C LYS A 3 -18.33 -27.45 28.42
N ARG A 4 -18.39 -26.76 29.55
CA ARG A 4 -19.62 -26.14 30.05
C ARG A 4 -19.86 -24.73 29.49
N LEU A 5 -18.83 -24.07 29.00
CA LEU A 5 -18.93 -22.77 28.35
C LEU A 5 -19.48 -22.87 26.91
N PHE A 6 -19.13 -23.96 26.21
CA PHE A 6 -19.65 -24.23 24.86
C PHE A 6 -21.13 -24.61 24.83
N LEU A 7 -21.59 -25.27 25.88
CA LEU A 7 -23.02 -25.64 25.99
C LEU A 7 -23.92 -24.44 26.36
N PHE A 8 -23.36 -23.44 27.06
CA PHE A 8 -24.10 -22.24 27.44
C PHE A 8 -24.23 -21.25 26.25
N VAL A 9 -23.24 -21.22 25.36
CA VAL A 9 -23.30 -20.40 24.12
C VAL A 9 -24.21 -21.06 23.07
N PHE A 10 -24.36 -22.40 23.08
CA PHE A 10 -25.23 -23.08 22.14
C PHE A 10 -26.71 -23.04 22.56
N LEU A 11 -27.02 -22.92 23.86
CA LEU A 11 -28.39 -22.79 24.38
C LEU A 11 -28.95 -21.37 24.32
N LEU A 12 -28.10 -20.34 24.16
CA LEU A 12 -28.56 -18.95 24.00
C LEU A 12 -28.90 -18.60 22.54
N SER A 13 -28.58 -19.44 21.58
CA SER A 13 -28.83 -19.20 20.15
C SER A 13 -30.14 -19.83 19.61
N SER A 14 -30.88 -20.57 20.44
CA SER A 14 -32.06 -21.33 19.99
C SER A 14 -33.43 -20.82 20.45
N SER A 15 -33.53 -19.58 20.93
CA SER A 15 -34.83 -19.02 21.28
C SER A 15 -34.94 -17.62 20.68
N ILE A 16 -35.68 -17.48 19.64
CA ILE A 16 -36.64 -16.45 19.21
C ILE A 16 -36.74 -16.50 17.66
N THR A 17 -37.48 -17.45 17.15
CA THR A 17 -38.20 -17.29 15.91
C THR A 17 -39.61 -16.79 16.25
N LEU A 18 -39.75 -15.52 16.58
CA LEU A 18 -41.02 -14.82 16.45
C LEU A 18 -41.24 -14.59 14.94
N LEU A 19 -42.21 -15.28 14.38
CA LEU A 19 -42.81 -14.97 13.08
C LEU A 19 -43.39 -13.54 13.15
N ALA A 20 -42.54 -12.55 12.85
CA ALA A 20 -43.06 -11.21 12.58
C ALA A 20 -43.70 -11.27 11.19
N GLN A 21 -45.00 -11.20 11.14
CA GLN A 21 -45.75 -10.94 9.91
C GLN A 21 -45.25 -9.60 9.37
N ASN A 22 -44.62 -9.63 8.21
CA ASN A 22 -43.99 -8.45 7.61
C ASN A 22 -45.06 -7.69 6.82
N ARG A 23 -45.43 -6.51 7.31
CA ARG A 23 -46.28 -5.54 6.61
C ARG A 23 -45.38 -4.64 5.80
N THR A 24 -45.13 -4.94 4.54
CA THR A 24 -44.17 -4.22 3.74
C THR A 24 -44.85 -3.29 2.73
N ILE A 25 -44.33 -2.07 2.63
CA ILE A 25 -44.68 -1.09 1.62
C ILE A 25 -43.54 -1.12 0.58
N THR A 26 -43.87 -1.38 -0.66
CA THR A 26 -42.93 -1.43 -1.77
C THR A 26 -43.30 -0.44 -2.86
N GLY A 27 -42.31 0.08 -3.56
CA GLY A 27 -42.49 0.96 -4.70
C GLY A 27 -41.19 1.29 -5.38
N SER A 28 -41.23 2.09 -6.43
CA SER A 28 -40.07 2.55 -7.16
C SER A 28 -40.09 4.07 -7.33
N LEU A 29 -38.91 4.69 -7.32
CA LEU A 29 -38.72 6.13 -7.43
C LEU A 29 -38.07 6.45 -8.76
N PHE A 30 -38.69 7.39 -9.48
CA PHE A 30 -38.25 7.84 -10.81
C PHE A 30 -38.04 9.36 -10.83
N ASP A 31 -37.13 9.81 -11.66
CA ASP A 31 -37.03 11.20 -12.08
C ASP A 31 -38.04 11.43 -13.21
N GLY A 32 -39.06 12.26 -12.95
CA GLY A 32 -40.14 12.54 -13.91
C GLY A 32 -39.67 13.27 -15.17
N GLU A 33 -38.54 13.99 -15.13
CA GLU A 33 -38.01 14.73 -16.29
C GLU A 33 -37.07 13.91 -17.13
N VAL A 34 -36.12 13.14 -16.50
CA VAL A 34 -35.09 12.37 -17.20
C VAL A 34 -35.52 10.94 -17.45
N LYS A 35 -36.60 10.49 -16.84
CA LYS A 35 -37.13 9.11 -16.89
C LYS A 35 -36.13 8.05 -16.45
N GLU A 36 -35.27 8.41 -15.51
CA GLU A 36 -34.31 7.49 -14.91
C GLU A 36 -34.74 7.14 -13.47
N LYS A 37 -34.33 5.96 -13.02
CA LYS A 37 -34.54 5.49 -11.65
C LYS A 37 -33.71 6.30 -10.67
N VAL A 38 -34.29 6.68 -9.52
CA VAL A 38 -33.61 7.46 -8.49
C VAL A 38 -33.11 6.55 -7.39
N PRO A 39 -31.81 6.22 -7.38
CA PRO A 39 -31.21 5.38 -6.35
C PRO A 39 -30.95 6.19 -5.08
N PHE A 40 -31.00 5.51 -3.94
CA PHE A 40 -30.61 6.05 -2.62
C PHE A 40 -31.44 7.25 -2.13
N ALA A 41 -32.65 7.44 -2.64
CA ALA A 41 -33.58 8.40 -2.10
C ALA A 41 -34.10 7.93 -0.72
N VAL A 42 -34.27 8.86 0.19
CA VAL A 42 -34.77 8.57 1.54
C VAL A 42 -36.29 8.42 1.51
N VAL A 43 -36.80 7.29 1.97
CA VAL A 43 -38.23 6.99 2.11
C VAL A 43 -38.53 6.80 3.58
N GLN A 44 -39.45 7.59 4.10
CA GLN A 44 -39.84 7.59 5.51
C GLN A 44 -41.33 7.31 5.63
N LEU A 45 -41.72 6.50 6.60
CA LEU A 45 -43.09 6.30 6.99
C LEU A 45 -43.38 7.18 8.21
N LEU A 46 -44.37 8.04 8.12
CA LEU A 46 -44.77 8.96 9.17
C LEU A 46 -46.19 8.61 9.61
N LYS A 47 -46.55 8.90 10.84
CA LYS A 47 -47.95 8.92 11.30
C LYS A 47 -48.68 10.12 10.67
N MET A 48 -50.00 10.17 10.80
CA MET A 48 -50.83 11.29 10.28
C MET A 48 -50.48 12.61 10.93
N ASP A 49 -49.86 12.61 12.11
CA ASP A 49 -49.34 13.79 12.82
C ASP A 49 -47.89 14.17 12.42
N SER A 50 -47.37 13.56 11.35
CA SER A 50 -46.02 13.71 10.85
C SER A 50 -44.90 13.14 11.76
N THR A 51 -45.27 12.39 12.80
CA THR A 51 -44.25 11.72 13.64
C THR A 51 -43.60 10.58 12.86
N TYR A 52 -42.24 10.51 12.90
CA TYR A 52 -41.44 9.47 12.24
C TYR A 52 -41.72 8.09 12.86
N VAL A 53 -41.92 7.09 12.00
CA VAL A 53 -42.13 5.69 12.38
C VAL A 53 -40.96 4.81 11.99
N VAL A 54 -40.63 4.77 10.69
CA VAL A 54 -39.56 3.95 10.13
C VAL A 54 -39.16 4.52 8.77
N GLY A 55 -37.96 4.21 8.31
CA GLY A 55 -37.49 4.64 6.98
C GLY A 55 -36.57 3.63 6.34
N ALA A 56 -36.41 3.76 5.02
CA ALA A 56 -35.51 3.03 4.18
C ALA A 56 -34.94 3.95 3.09
N THR A 57 -33.98 3.46 2.32
CA THR A 57 -33.49 4.11 1.11
C THR A 57 -33.85 3.27 -0.10
N SER A 58 -34.07 3.88 -1.25
CA SER A 58 -34.20 3.15 -2.50
C SER A 58 -32.87 2.47 -2.87
N ASP A 59 -32.97 1.33 -3.53
CA ASP A 59 -31.82 0.57 -4.06
C ASP A 59 -31.23 1.18 -5.34
N GLU A 60 -30.23 0.54 -5.93
CA GLU A 60 -29.61 1.00 -7.20
C GLU A 60 -30.62 0.98 -8.38
N GLY A 61 -31.67 0.22 -8.28
CA GLY A 61 -32.78 0.17 -9.23
C GLY A 61 -33.90 1.16 -8.91
N GLY A 62 -33.73 2.07 -7.91
CA GLY A 62 -34.75 3.00 -7.47
C GLY A 62 -35.89 2.37 -6.68
N ASN A 63 -35.88 1.07 -6.38
CA ASN A 63 -36.94 0.42 -5.63
C ASN A 63 -36.71 0.58 -4.13
N PHE A 64 -37.82 0.71 -3.38
CA PHE A 64 -37.74 0.79 -1.93
C PHE A 64 -38.67 -0.24 -1.26
N LYS A 65 -38.30 -0.62 -0.05
CA LYS A 65 -39.10 -1.50 0.81
C LYS A 65 -39.06 -0.99 2.24
N VAL A 66 -40.21 -0.63 2.79
CA VAL A 66 -40.37 -0.12 4.16
C VAL A 66 -41.30 -1.06 4.92
N THR A 67 -40.86 -1.52 6.10
CA THR A 67 -41.67 -2.42 6.95
C THR A 67 -42.36 -1.61 8.03
N ALA A 68 -43.66 -1.56 8.01
CA ALA A 68 -44.46 -0.87 9.02
C ALA A 68 -44.64 -1.71 10.30
N PRO A 69 -44.57 -1.10 11.49
CA PRO A 69 -44.72 -1.83 12.76
C PRO A 69 -46.17 -2.25 13.09
N THR A 70 -47.16 -1.54 12.59
CA THR A 70 -48.60 -1.76 12.89
C THR A 70 -49.46 -1.50 11.66
N ASN A 71 -50.70 -2.03 11.67
CA ASN A 71 -51.76 -1.58 10.76
C ASN A 71 -52.16 -0.14 11.08
N GLY A 72 -52.59 0.59 10.09
CA GLY A 72 -53.01 1.98 10.26
C GLY A 72 -52.88 2.82 9.01
N ARG A 73 -53.20 4.11 9.17
CA ARG A 73 -52.95 5.12 8.12
C ARG A 73 -51.61 5.81 8.37
N PHE A 74 -50.84 5.94 7.34
CA PHE A 74 -49.52 6.53 7.37
C PHE A 74 -49.32 7.48 6.18
N ILE A 75 -48.32 8.34 6.31
CA ILE A 75 -47.82 9.18 5.22
C ILE A 75 -46.45 8.62 4.81
N LEU A 76 -46.34 8.17 3.60
CA LEU A 76 -45.03 7.86 2.98
C LEU A 76 -44.43 9.17 2.48
N LYS A 77 -43.27 9.52 2.98
CA LYS A 77 -42.50 10.68 2.57
C LYS A 77 -41.25 10.20 1.81
N ALA A 78 -41.15 10.48 0.52
CA ALA A 78 -39.96 10.24 -0.26
C ALA A 78 -39.25 11.57 -0.55
N SER A 79 -37.96 11.63 -0.25
CA SER A 79 -37.13 12.82 -0.46
C SER A 79 -35.80 12.50 -1.05
N TYR A 80 -35.35 13.33 -1.96
CA TYR A 80 -34.03 13.27 -2.61
C TYR A 80 -33.52 14.69 -2.86
N VAL A 81 -32.21 14.88 -2.77
CA VAL A 81 -31.58 16.20 -2.89
C VAL A 81 -31.80 16.76 -4.29
N GLY A 82 -32.40 17.94 -4.38
CA GLY A 82 -32.70 18.61 -5.65
C GLY A 82 -34.09 18.33 -6.20
N TYR A 83 -34.92 17.56 -5.48
CA TYR A 83 -36.28 17.25 -5.89
C TYR A 83 -37.31 17.69 -4.83
N LYS A 84 -38.54 17.98 -5.29
CA LYS A 84 -39.65 18.19 -4.40
C LYS A 84 -39.96 16.93 -3.62
N THR A 85 -40.12 17.05 -2.29
CA THR A 85 -40.50 15.93 -1.46
C THR A 85 -41.87 15.41 -1.83
N ILE A 86 -42.01 14.11 -2.04
CA ILE A 86 -43.27 13.42 -2.30
C ILE A 86 -43.90 13.01 -0.96
N PHE A 87 -45.18 13.28 -0.80
CA PHE A 87 -46.00 12.77 0.30
C PHE A 87 -47.13 11.94 -0.27
N GLN A 88 -47.22 10.67 0.14
CA GLN A 88 -48.24 9.73 -0.30
C GLN A 88 -48.94 9.09 0.88
N ASN A 89 -50.25 9.20 0.97
CA ASN A 89 -51.02 8.51 2.01
C ASN A 89 -51.04 7.00 1.74
N VAL A 90 -50.76 6.19 2.75
CA VAL A 90 -50.72 4.73 2.68
C VAL A 90 -51.55 4.16 3.83
N THR A 91 -52.43 3.25 3.49
CA THR A 91 -53.24 2.52 4.48
C THR A 91 -52.82 1.06 4.48
N ILE A 92 -52.45 0.55 5.63
CA ILE A 92 -52.13 -0.87 5.83
C ILE A 92 -53.26 -1.49 6.63
N ALA A 93 -53.94 -2.47 6.04
CA ALA A 93 -55.00 -3.21 6.67
C ALA A 93 -54.74 -4.71 6.58
N ASN A 94 -55.24 -5.46 7.52
CA ASN A 94 -55.22 -6.93 7.54
C ASN A 94 -53.84 -7.56 7.39
N ASP A 95 -52.80 -6.89 7.88
CA ASP A 95 -51.41 -7.33 7.81
C ASP A 95 -50.87 -7.64 6.38
N GLN A 96 -51.45 -7.00 5.38
CA GLN A 96 -51.08 -7.21 3.98
C GLN A 96 -49.98 -6.26 3.52
N ASP A 97 -49.18 -6.73 2.57
CA ASP A 97 -48.18 -5.94 1.87
C ASP A 97 -48.88 -4.93 0.93
N VAL A 98 -48.33 -3.72 0.84
CA VAL A 98 -48.89 -2.64 0.00
C VAL A 98 -47.85 -2.30 -1.07
N ALA A 99 -48.22 -2.46 -2.34
CA ALA A 99 -47.43 -1.96 -3.46
C ALA A 99 -47.94 -0.59 -3.90
N ILE A 100 -47.12 0.45 -3.78
CA ILE A 100 -47.50 1.84 -4.14
C ILE A 100 -47.30 2.11 -5.64
N GLY A 101 -46.49 1.27 -6.31
CA GLY A 101 -46.13 1.50 -7.69
C GLY A 101 -44.98 2.50 -7.85
N GLN A 102 -45.00 3.22 -8.97
CA GLN A 102 -43.99 4.22 -9.30
C GLN A 102 -44.33 5.60 -8.75
N LEU A 103 -43.36 6.26 -8.14
CA LEU A 103 -43.44 7.63 -7.66
C LEU A 103 -42.44 8.50 -8.43
N ASP A 104 -42.95 9.55 -9.09
CA ASP A 104 -42.12 10.42 -9.94
C ASP A 104 -41.73 11.68 -9.18
N PHE A 105 -40.40 11.86 -9.02
CA PHE A 105 -39.85 13.09 -8.47
C PHE A 105 -39.90 14.25 -9.47
N GLN A 106 -40.33 15.41 -9.02
CA GLN A 106 -40.20 16.67 -9.74
C GLN A 106 -39.01 17.46 -9.23
N VAL A 107 -38.23 18.07 -10.16
CA VAL A 107 -37.12 18.91 -9.76
C VAL A 107 -37.59 20.12 -8.97
N ASP A 108 -37.00 20.38 -7.82
CA ASP A 108 -37.32 21.56 -7.02
C ASP A 108 -36.54 22.77 -7.52
N THR A 109 -37.21 23.69 -8.18
CA THR A 109 -36.65 24.93 -8.70
C THR A 109 -36.52 26.04 -7.63
N HIS A 110 -37.04 25.82 -6.43
CA HIS A 110 -36.92 26.78 -5.34
C HIS A 110 -35.65 26.52 -4.50
N THR A 111 -34.86 27.55 -4.28
CA THR A 111 -33.72 27.55 -3.35
C THR A 111 -34.18 27.23 -1.94
N LEU A 112 -34.04 25.98 -1.52
CA LEU A 112 -34.31 25.55 -0.17
C LEU A 112 -33.33 26.19 0.81
N LYS A 113 -33.85 26.87 1.83
CA LYS A 113 -33.14 27.10 3.08
C LYS A 113 -32.66 25.72 3.59
N GLU A 114 -31.41 25.63 3.89
CA GLU A 114 -30.69 24.41 4.30
C GLU A 114 -31.44 23.73 5.49
N VAL A 115 -32.27 22.73 5.19
CA VAL A 115 -32.74 21.79 6.18
C VAL A 115 -31.66 20.75 6.31
N LYS A 116 -30.81 20.85 7.36
CA LYS A 116 -29.85 19.79 7.74
C LYS A 116 -30.64 18.58 8.22
N VAL A 117 -30.97 17.67 7.29
CA VAL A 117 -31.35 16.30 7.66
C VAL A 117 -30.06 15.59 8.08
N VAL A 118 -29.83 15.50 9.37
CA VAL A 118 -28.73 14.73 9.96
C VAL A 118 -29.18 13.26 10.02
N ALA A 119 -29.33 12.63 8.84
CA ALA A 119 -29.26 11.20 8.75
C ALA A 119 -27.79 10.88 8.46
N SER A 120 -26.99 10.47 9.45
CA SER A 120 -25.63 10.07 9.23
C SER A 120 -25.66 8.75 8.48
N ALA A 121 -25.26 8.77 7.18
CA ALA A 121 -25.04 7.55 6.44
C ALA A 121 -24.00 6.68 7.18
N PRO A 122 -24.18 5.36 7.26
CA PRO A 122 -23.25 4.48 7.95
C PRO A 122 -21.85 4.66 7.40
N LYS A 123 -20.86 4.69 8.28
CA LYS A 123 -19.44 4.86 7.89
C LYS A 123 -18.97 3.79 6.91
N VAL A 124 -19.42 2.57 7.13
CA VAL A 124 -19.05 1.40 6.32
C VAL A 124 -20.30 0.58 6.04
N VAL A 125 -20.49 0.20 4.79
CA VAL A 125 -21.52 -0.75 4.34
C VAL A 125 -20.81 -1.91 3.67
N VAL A 126 -21.13 -3.14 4.04
CA VAL A 126 -20.60 -4.33 3.38
C VAL A 126 -21.67 -4.88 2.44
N LYS A 127 -21.36 -4.96 1.16
CA LYS A 127 -22.21 -5.56 0.13
C LYS A 127 -21.48 -6.73 -0.51
N ALA A 128 -21.91 -7.94 -0.27
CA ALA A 128 -21.26 -9.16 -0.76
C ALA A 128 -19.75 -9.23 -0.39
N ASP A 129 -18.86 -8.98 -1.32
CA ASP A 129 -17.41 -8.97 -1.16
C ASP A 129 -16.79 -7.55 -1.20
N THR A 130 -17.66 -6.53 -1.21
CA THR A 130 -17.26 -5.11 -1.33
C THR A 130 -17.50 -4.37 -0.02
N PHE A 131 -16.45 -3.74 0.51
CA PHE A 131 -16.54 -2.76 1.59
C PHE A 131 -16.76 -1.38 0.99
N GLN A 132 -17.88 -0.76 1.25
CA GLN A 132 -18.16 0.60 0.83
C GLN A 132 -18.07 1.54 2.02
N TYR A 133 -17.11 2.43 1.98
CA TYR A 133 -16.91 3.49 2.96
C TYR A 133 -17.52 4.78 2.44
N ASN A 134 -18.28 5.47 3.28
CA ASN A 134 -18.79 6.80 2.96
C ASN A 134 -17.68 7.82 3.27
N ALA A 135 -17.13 8.48 2.24
CA ALA A 135 -16.03 9.42 2.40
C ALA A 135 -16.37 10.58 3.34
N SER A 136 -17.62 11.07 3.28
CA SER A 136 -18.08 12.16 4.15
C SER A 136 -18.14 11.77 5.63
N ALA A 137 -18.12 10.46 5.93
CA ALA A 137 -18.09 9.94 7.29
C ALA A 137 -16.69 9.97 7.92
N PHE A 138 -15.64 10.27 7.16
CA PHE A 138 -14.26 10.35 7.63
C PHE A 138 -13.71 11.75 7.34
N ARG A 139 -13.68 12.59 8.37
CA ARG A 139 -13.14 13.92 8.20
C ARG A 139 -11.61 13.89 8.14
N VAL A 140 -11.09 14.68 7.25
CA VAL A 140 -9.67 14.96 7.10
C VAL A 140 -9.47 16.46 7.03
N ALA A 141 -8.27 16.91 7.34
CA ALA A 141 -7.93 18.32 7.25
C ALA A 141 -8.20 18.86 5.83
N GLU A 142 -8.62 20.12 5.75
CA GLU A 142 -8.83 20.77 4.47
C GLU A 142 -7.55 20.75 3.61
N GLY A 143 -7.70 20.47 2.31
CA GLY A 143 -6.56 20.33 1.41
C GLY A 143 -5.91 18.95 1.37
N SER A 144 -6.37 18.00 2.18
CA SER A 144 -5.81 16.64 2.22
C SER A 144 -6.02 15.86 0.94
N THR A 145 -5.08 14.97 0.66
CA THR A 145 -5.20 13.95 -0.39
C THR A 145 -5.94 12.71 0.10
N ILE A 146 -6.30 11.81 -0.82
CA ILE A 146 -7.00 10.57 -0.46
C ILE A 146 -6.16 9.66 0.44
N GLU A 147 -4.85 9.81 0.51
CA GLU A 147 -4.01 9.09 1.47
C GLU A 147 -4.48 9.32 2.91
N ALA A 148 -4.74 10.59 3.26
CA ALA A 148 -5.26 10.95 4.57
C ALA A 148 -6.61 10.28 4.86
N LEU A 149 -7.47 10.20 3.85
CA LEU A 149 -8.77 9.55 3.96
C LEU A 149 -8.63 8.04 4.12
N VAL A 150 -7.76 7.40 3.31
CA VAL A 150 -7.50 5.95 3.39
C VAL A 150 -6.94 5.55 4.74
N LYS A 151 -6.03 6.34 5.31
CA LYS A 151 -5.48 6.09 6.66
C LYS A 151 -6.56 6.07 7.76
N LYS A 152 -7.68 6.76 7.55
CA LYS A 152 -8.82 6.77 8.48
C LYS A 152 -9.82 5.63 8.26
N LEU A 153 -9.71 4.87 7.17
CA LEU A 153 -10.65 3.79 6.90
C LEU A 153 -10.41 2.61 7.86
N PRO A 154 -11.46 2.05 8.44
CA PRO A 154 -11.34 0.82 9.22
C PRO A 154 -10.72 -0.31 8.40
N GLY A 155 -9.71 -0.98 8.94
CA GLY A 155 -8.99 -2.05 8.28
C GLY A 155 -7.96 -1.62 7.25
N ALA A 156 -7.77 -0.33 7.06
CA ALA A 156 -6.72 0.19 6.19
C ALA A 156 -5.41 0.37 6.97
N GLU A 157 -4.32 -0.08 6.36
CA GLU A 157 -2.96 0.20 6.76
C GLU A 157 -2.23 0.83 5.57
N VAL A 158 -1.58 1.94 5.79
CA VAL A 158 -0.71 2.59 4.79
C VAL A 158 0.67 2.62 5.39
N SER A 159 1.58 1.85 4.81
CA SER A 159 2.98 1.79 5.23
C SER A 159 3.72 3.06 4.81
N ASP A 160 4.88 3.32 5.42
CA ASP A 160 5.69 4.51 5.16
C ASP A 160 6.15 4.61 3.70
N ASP A 161 6.33 3.48 3.05
CA ASP A 161 6.64 3.40 1.62
C ASP A 161 5.42 3.67 0.71
N GLY A 162 4.24 3.93 1.28
CA GLY A 162 2.98 4.16 0.57
C GLY A 162 2.25 2.90 0.11
N THR A 163 2.67 1.73 0.57
CA THR A 163 1.94 0.47 0.33
C THR A 163 0.66 0.46 1.15
N ILE A 164 -0.46 0.18 0.51
CA ILE A 164 -1.77 0.11 1.15
C ILE A 164 -2.12 -1.35 1.39
N LYS A 165 -2.58 -1.65 2.60
CA LYS A 165 -3.28 -2.90 2.89
C LYS A 165 -4.69 -2.59 3.38
N ILE A 166 -5.66 -3.32 2.87
CA ILE A 166 -7.04 -3.30 3.36
C ILE A 166 -7.37 -4.70 3.85
N ASN A 167 -7.74 -4.78 5.13
CA ASN A 167 -8.06 -6.07 5.77
C ASN A 167 -6.93 -7.10 5.60
N GLY A 168 -5.69 -6.67 5.77
CA GLY A 168 -4.50 -7.51 5.63
C GLY A 168 -4.08 -7.83 4.19
N LYS A 169 -4.85 -7.42 3.17
CA LYS A 169 -4.53 -7.63 1.76
C LYS A 169 -3.94 -6.37 1.13
N GLU A 170 -2.86 -6.53 0.40
CA GLU A 170 -2.25 -5.42 -0.33
C GLU A 170 -3.13 -4.95 -1.50
N VAL A 171 -3.38 -3.65 -1.54
CA VAL A 171 -4.11 -2.99 -2.64
C VAL A 171 -3.18 -2.87 -3.84
N LYS A 172 -3.55 -3.52 -4.93
CA LYS A 172 -2.75 -3.54 -6.17
C LYS A 172 -3.14 -2.46 -7.17
N LYS A 173 -4.36 -1.90 -7.05
CA LYS A 173 -4.88 -0.91 -7.99
C LYS A 173 -5.77 0.10 -7.29
N ILE A 174 -5.72 1.33 -7.79
CA ILE A 174 -6.67 2.40 -7.45
C ILE A 174 -7.54 2.67 -8.67
N LEU A 175 -8.84 2.76 -8.42
CA LEU A 175 -9.84 3.05 -9.44
C LEU A 175 -10.55 4.37 -9.11
N ILE A 176 -11.06 5.04 -10.14
CA ILE A 176 -11.99 6.16 -10.02
C ILE A 176 -13.26 5.82 -10.79
N ASN A 177 -14.37 5.66 -10.08
CA ASN A 177 -15.64 5.19 -10.66
C ASN A 177 -15.45 3.92 -11.52
N GLY A 178 -14.76 2.90 -10.97
CA GLY A 178 -14.53 1.62 -11.61
C GLY A 178 -13.45 1.59 -12.69
N LYS A 179 -12.81 2.71 -13.00
CA LYS A 179 -11.75 2.81 -14.02
C LYS A 179 -10.39 2.98 -13.37
N GLU A 180 -9.41 2.21 -13.82
CA GLU A 180 -8.06 2.21 -13.25
C GLU A 180 -7.43 3.59 -13.37
N PHE A 181 -6.88 4.06 -12.25
CA PHE A 181 -6.22 5.34 -12.15
C PHE A 181 -4.73 5.12 -11.87
N MET A 182 -3.87 5.79 -12.62
CA MET A 182 -2.41 5.66 -12.54
C MET A 182 -1.91 4.21 -12.67
N THR A 183 -2.46 3.49 -13.59
CA THR A 183 -2.26 2.07 -13.96
C THR A 183 -1.18 1.34 -13.15
N GLY A 184 -1.61 0.72 -12.03
CA GLY A 184 -0.73 -0.05 -11.14
C GLY A 184 0.19 0.78 -10.22
N ASP A 185 0.08 2.10 -10.18
CA ASP A 185 0.81 2.95 -9.24
C ASP A 185 -0.12 3.51 -8.16
N THR A 186 -0.34 2.70 -7.15
CA THR A 186 -1.21 3.06 -6.02
C THR A 186 -0.65 4.20 -5.18
N LYS A 187 0.67 4.31 -5.08
CA LYS A 187 1.36 5.32 -4.28
C LYS A 187 1.15 6.72 -4.84
N THR A 188 1.37 6.87 -6.15
CA THR A 188 1.14 8.15 -6.85
C THR A 188 -0.33 8.53 -6.82
N ALA A 189 -1.25 7.57 -7.00
CA ALA A 189 -2.67 7.84 -6.95
C ALA A 189 -3.11 8.38 -5.59
N LEU A 190 -2.64 7.77 -4.49
CA LEU A 190 -2.95 8.21 -3.12
C LEU A 190 -2.56 9.66 -2.84
N LYS A 191 -1.40 10.06 -3.32
CA LYS A 191 -0.78 11.33 -2.99
C LYS A 191 -1.30 12.51 -3.79
N ASN A 192 -1.95 12.25 -4.92
CA ASN A 192 -2.31 13.30 -5.86
C ASN A 192 -3.82 13.53 -6.00
N LEU A 193 -4.69 12.64 -5.52
CA LEU A 193 -6.14 12.86 -5.55
C LEU A 193 -6.60 13.63 -4.31
N PRO A 194 -7.33 14.75 -4.47
CA PRO A 194 -7.89 15.48 -3.34
C PRO A 194 -9.13 14.77 -2.79
N THR A 195 -9.29 14.78 -1.48
CA THR A 195 -10.46 14.19 -0.82
C THR A 195 -11.77 14.92 -1.12
N SER A 196 -11.68 16.19 -1.50
CA SER A 196 -12.85 17.06 -1.72
C SER A 196 -13.81 16.57 -2.81
N ILE A 197 -13.30 15.80 -3.80
CA ILE A 197 -14.12 15.28 -4.90
C ILE A 197 -14.73 13.91 -4.60
N ILE A 198 -14.30 13.22 -3.53
CA ILE A 198 -14.68 11.84 -3.26
C ILE A 198 -15.98 11.80 -2.46
N ASP A 199 -16.91 10.94 -2.89
CA ASP A 199 -18.15 10.62 -2.24
C ASP A 199 -18.07 9.32 -1.43
N LYS A 200 -17.57 8.27 -2.07
CA LYS A 200 -17.48 6.93 -1.48
C LYS A 200 -16.22 6.20 -1.92
N ILE A 201 -15.79 5.25 -1.13
CA ILE A 201 -14.64 4.39 -1.42
C ILE A 201 -15.13 2.96 -1.33
N LYS A 202 -14.87 2.16 -2.38
CA LYS A 202 -15.17 0.73 -2.38
C LYS A 202 -13.86 -0.03 -2.31
N ALA A 203 -13.74 -0.98 -1.39
CA ALA A 203 -12.64 -1.93 -1.33
C ALA A 203 -13.17 -3.32 -1.66
N TYR A 204 -12.63 -3.95 -2.68
CA TYR A 204 -13.05 -5.27 -3.12
C TYR A 204 -11.94 -6.00 -3.90
N ASP A 205 -12.10 -7.30 -4.04
CA ASP A 205 -11.23 -8.09 -4.88
C ASP A 205 -11.73 -8.05 -6.33
N GLN A 206 -10.99 -7.33 -7.18
CA GLN A 206 -11.27 -7.27 -8.63
C GLN A 206 -10.84 -8.58 -9.27
N LYS A 207 -11.71 -9.14 -10.07
CA LYS A 207 -11.42 -10.35 -10.83
C LYS A 207 -10.27 -10.13 -11.81
N SER A 208 -9.49 -11.18 -12.06
CA SER A 208 -8.49 -11.19 -13.12
C SER A 208 -9.12 -10.88 -14.49
N ASP A 209 -8.32 -10.46 -15.44
CA ASP A 209 -8.82 -10.20 -16.79
C ASP A 209 -9.40 -11.46 -17.42
N LEU A 210 -8.80 -12.62 -17.19
CA LEU A 210 -9.31 -13.90 -17.63
C LEU A 210 -10.67 -14.21 -17.01
N SER A 211 -10.78 -14.07 -15.69
CA SER A 211 -12.02 -14.29 -14.94
C SER A 211 -13.13 -13.31 -15.34
N ARG A 212 -12.77 -12.05 -15.62
CA ARG A 212 -13.71 -11.02 -16.06
C ARG A 212 -14.28 -11.32 -17.46
N VAL A 213 -13.44 -11.77 -18.37
CA VAL A 213 -13.82 -12.06 -19.76
C VAL A 213 -14.56 -13.39 -19.87
N THR A 214 -14.09 -14.41 -19.18
CA THR A 214 -14.73 -15.75 -19.22
C THR A 214 -15.95 -15.87 -18.34
N GLY A 215 -16.12 -14.96 -17.35
CA GLY A 215 -17.12 -15.07 -16.32
C GLY A 215 -16.81 -16.14 -15.26
N ILE A 216 -15.70 -16.86 -15.41
CA ILE A 216 -15.27 -17.95 -14.54
C ILE A 216 -14.19 -17.42 -13.61
N ASP A 217 -14.42 -17.55 -12.32
CA ASP A 217 -13.49 -17.11 -11.30
C ASP A 217 -12.23 -17.99 -11.33
N ASP A 218 -11.06 -17.42 -11.57
CA ASP A 218 -9.77 -18.13 -11.68
C ASP A 218 -8.97 -18.14 -10.37
N GLY A 219 -9.54 -17.59 -9.31
CA GLY A 219 -8.87 -17.46 -8.02
C GLY A 219 -7.76 -16.39 -7.99
N ASN A 220 -7.45 -15.77 -9.13
CA ASN A 220 -6.47 -14.69 -9.25
C ASN A 220 -7.21 -13.36 -9.18
N GLU A 221 -7.31 -12.82 -7.98
CA GLU A 221 -7.97 -11.54 -7.73
C GLU A 221 -6.96 -10.53 -7.23
N SER A 222 -7.18 -9.27 -7.58
CA SER A 222 -6.42 -8.14 -7.06
C SER A 222 -7.29 -7.31 -6.15
N THR A 223 -6.86 -7.06 -4.92
CA THR A 223 -7.56 -6.12 -4.04
C THR A 223 -7.41 -4.70 -4.59
N VAL A 224 -8.53 -3.99 -4.73
CA VAL A 224 -8.59 -2.65 -5.30
C VAL A 224 -9.32 -1.68 -4.38
N LEU A 225 -8.96 -0.39 -4.47
CA LEU A 225 -9.70 0.72 -3.92
C LEU A 225 -10.33 1.52 -5.07
N ASP A 226 -11.65 1.59 -5.11
CA ASP A 226 -12.40 2.35 -6.11
C ASP A 226 -13.03 3.59 -5.46
N PHE A 227 -12.57 4.75 -5.88
CA PHE A 227 -13.02 6.06 -5.40
C PHE A 227 -14.15 6.57 -6.26
N GLY A 228 -15.37 6.56 -5.72
CA GLY A 228 -16.54 7.19 -6.34
C GLY A 228 -16.48 8.71 -6.18
N VAL A 229 -16.56 9.45 -7.28
CA VAL A 229 -16.64 10.91 -7.22
C VAL A 229 -18.06 11.37 -6.93
N LYS A 230 -18.20 12.56 -6.33
CA LYS A 230 -19.49 13.18 -6.01
C LYS A 230 -20.38 13.34 -7.24
N ALA A 231 -21.68 13.25 -7.05
CA ALA A 231 -22.66 13.46 -8.11
C ALA A 231 -22.46 14.83 -8.78
N GLY A 232 -22.56 14.87 -10.12
CA GLY A 232 -22.29 16.07 -10.91
C GLY A 232 -20.81 16.35 -11.19
N MET A 233 -19.86 15.63 -10.55
CA MET A 233 -18.42 15.79 -10.79
C MET A 233 -17.85 14.76 -11.78
N ASN A 234 -18.69 14.10 -12.53
CA ASN A 234 -18.30 13.14 -13.59
C ASN A 234 -18.14 13.79 -14.98
N LYS A 235 -18.58 15.04 -15.17
CA LYS A 235 -18.46 15.83 -16.41
C LYS A 235 -18.01 17.24 -16.10
N GLY A 236 -16.85 17.63 -16.62
CA GLY A 236 -16.32 18.96 -16.45
C GLY A 236 -14.82 19.00 -16.24
N PHE A 237 -14.34 20.14 -15.85
CA PHE A 237 -12.94 20.40 -15.52
C PHE A 237 -12.82 20.71 -14.03
N PHE A 238 -11.83 20.16 -13.38
CA PHE A 238 -11.41 20.60 -12.07
C PHE A 238 -9.90 20.71 -11.97
N SER A 239 -9.44 21.61 -11.12
CA SER A 239 -8.04 21.82 -10.83
C SER A 239 -7.86 22.06 -9.34
N ASN A 240 -6.76 21.57 -8.81
CA ASN A 240 -6.34 21.79 -7.45
C ASN A 240 -4.86 22.19 -7.45
N ILE A 241 -4.57 23.39 -6.97
CA ILE A 241 -3.21 23.90 -6.84
C ILE A 241 -2.97 24.10 -5.35
N ASP A 242 -1.92 23.51 -4.83
CA ASP A 242 -1.55 23.54 -3.41
C ASP A 242 -0.07 23.96 -3.31
N LEU A 243 0.18 25.12 -2.75
CA LEU A 243 1.51 25.70 -2.60
C LEU A 243 1.79 25.85 -1.10
N GLY A 244 2.86 25.23 -0.64
CA GLY A 244 3.31 25.27 0.75
C GLY A 244 4.75 25.70 0.88
N ILE A 245 5.01 26.67 1.75
CA ILE A 245 6.34 27.10 2.12
C ILE A 245 6.47 27.04 3.65
N GLY A 246 7.61 26.56 4.14
CA GLY A 246 7.81 26.32 5.55
C GLY A 246 9.18 26.75 6.05
N THR A 247 9.32 26.73 7.37
CA THR A 247 10.60 26.89 8.06
C THR A 247 11.59 25.79 7.65
N LYS A 248 12.88 26.00 7.93
CA LYS A 248 13.96 25.05 7.60
C LYS A 248 14.01 24.71 6.08
N HIS A 249 13.69 25.69 5.23
CA HIS A 249 13.65 25.53 3.76
C HIS A 249 12.72 24.41 3.28
N ARG A 250 11.63 24.12 4.02
CA ARG A 250 10.64 23.15 3.61
C ARG A 250 9.69 23.73 2.59
N TYR A 251 9.36 22.92 1.57
CA TYR A 251 8.36 23.26 0.56
C TYR A 251 7.52 22.05 0.18
N SER A 252 6.31 22.30 -0.26
CA SER A 252 5.41 21.28 -0.78
C SER A 252 4.47 21.91 -1.80
N GLU A 253 4.68 21.64 -3.05
CA GLU A 253 3.97 22.19 -4.18
C GLU A 253 3.28 21.07 -4.93
N LYS A 254 1.98 21.20 -5.17
CA LYS A 254 1.18 20.24 -5.93
C LYS A 254 0.22 20.97 -6.84
N ALA A 255 0.13 20.52 -8.06
CA ALA A 255 -0.90 20.97 -8.99
C ALA A 255 -1.50 19.76 -9.69
N MET A 256 -2.80 19.76 -9.81
CA MET A 256 -3.55 18.75 -10.54
C MET A 256 -4.63 19.41 -11.37
N ALA A 257 -4.79 18.95 -12.60
CA ALA A 257 -5.88 19.34 -13.47
C ALA A 257 -6.50 18.09 -14.09
N ALA A 258 -7.82 18.03 -14.11
CA ALA A 258 -8.53 16.91 -14.70
C ALA A 258 -9.73 17.36 -15.51
N TYR A 259 -9.92 16.72 -16.64
CA TYR A 259 -11.07 16.87 -17.52
C TYR A 259 -11.79 15.53 -17.62
N PHE A 260 -13.07 15.54 -17.32
CA PHE A 260 -13.93 14.36 -17.38
C PHE A 260 -15.11 14.59 -18.31
N ASN A 261 -15.41 13.59 -19.13
CA ASN A 261 -16.71 13.45 -19.77
C ASN A 261 -17.12 11.97 -19.77
N ASP A 262 -18.27 11.64 -20.35
CA ASP A 262 -18.82 10.28 -20.30
C ASP A 262 -17.88 9.22 -20.88
N LYS A 263 -17.11 9.54 -21.91
CA LYS A 263 -16.26 8.61 -22.64
C LYS A 263 -14.78 8.83 -22.40
N PHE A 264 -14.35 10.07 -22.18
CA PHE A 264 -12.95 10.43 -22.08
C PHE A 264 -12.63 11.11 -20.75
N ARG A 265 -11.52 10.74 -20.16
CA ARG A 265 -10.97 11.35 -18.94
C ARG A 265 -9.49 11.59 -19.15
N MET A 266 -9.05 12.76 -18.74
CA MET A 266 -7.64 13.13 -18.74
C MET A 266 -7.31 13.80 -17.42
N MET A 267 -6.18 13.46 -16.85
CA MET A 267 -5.70 14.04 -15.61
C MET A 267 -4.19 14.24 -15.72
N GLY A 268 -3.75 15.46 -15.48
CA GLY A 268 -2.34 15.82 -15.34
C GLY A 268 -2.04 16.26 -13.92
N PHE A 269 -0.85 15.97 -13.42
CA PHE A 269 -0.41 16.40 -12.11
C PHE A 269 1.09 16.70 -12.07
N LEU A 270 1.42 17.63 -11.18
CA LEU A 270 2.76 18.06 -10.84
C LEU A 270 2.89 17.97 -9.31
N SER A 271 4.03 17.54 -8.84
CA SER A 271 4.34 17.57 -7.40
C SER A 271 5.82 17.82 -7.19
N ALA A 272 6.16 18.72 -6.27
CA ALA A 272 7.51 18.93 -5.80
C ALA A 272 7.48 19.15 -4.29
N ASN A 273 8.30 18.45 -3.53
CA ASN A 273 8.38 18.62 -2.08
C ASN A 273 9.69 18.10 -1.50
N ASN A 274 10.04 18.60 -0.33
CA ASN A 274 11.13 18.11 0.51
C ASN A 274 10.68 17.80 1.95
N VAL A 275 9.42 17.43 2.10
CA VAL A 275 8.79 17.09 3.39
C VAL A 275 8.44 15.60 3.48
N ASN A 276 9.16 14.75 2.73
CA ASN A 276 8.87 13.32 2.60
C ASN A 276 7.41 13.05 2.18
N ASP A 277 6.79 14.04 1.54
CA ASP A 277 5.38 14.01 1.11
C ASP A 277 4.42 13.57 2.23
N MET A 278 4.69 14.07 3.45
CA MET A 278 3.82 13.82 4.59
C MET A 278 2.52 14.59 4.41
N GLY A 279 1.49 13.89 3.93
CA GLY A 279 0.14 14.44 3.86
C GLY A 279 -0.48 14.59 5.24
N PHE A 280 -1.45 15.51 5.38
CA PHE A 280 -2.33 15.55 6.54
C PHE A 280 -3.20 14.31 6.57
N GLY A 281 -3.05 13.48 7.56
CA GLY A 281 -3.87 12.30 7.73
C GLY A 281 -4.08 11.99 9.20
N GLY A 282 -5.26 12.27 9.72
CA GLY A 282 -5.66 11.81 11.05
C GLY A 282 -6.11 10.36 11.01
N GLY A 283 -5.40 9.45 11.62
CA GLY A 283 -5.80 8.06 11.91
C GLY A 283 -5.46 7.71 13.35
N PRO A 284 -5.87 6.54 13.86
CA PRO A 284 -5.64 6.14 15.26
C PRO A 284 -4.18 6.05 15.70
N ARG A 285 -3.24 6.32 14.82
CA ARG A 285 -1.83 6.55 15.14
C ARG A 285 -1.46 7.93 14.61
N GLY A 286 -1.71 8.98 15.39
CA GLY A 286 -1.27 10.34 15.16
C GLY A 286 -1.26 10.69 13.68
N GLY A 287 -2.31 11.22 13.20
CA GLY A 287 -2.61 11.20 11.80
C GLY A 287 -1.88 12.16 10.92
N TRP A 288 -0.71 12.55 11.20
CA TRP A 288 0.03 13.56 10.44
C TRP A 288 1.22 12.96 9.69
N GLY A 289 0.97 11.93 8.89
CA GLY A 289 1.94 11.27 8.03
C GLY A 289 2.71 10.14 8.73
N GLY A 290 2.95 9.05 8.02
CA GLY A 290 3.94 8.05 8.43
C GLY A 290 5.33 8.66 8.33
N ILE A 291 6.19 8.30 9.28
CA ILE A 291 7.59 8.69 9.28
C ILE A 291 8.25 7.96 8.12
N ARG A 292 8.77 8.69 7.15
CA ARG A 292 9.65 8.12 6.14
C ARG A 292 11.08 8.20 6.61
N GLN A 293 11.82 7.14 6.37
CA GLN A 293 13.23 7.07 6.61
C GLN A 293 13.96 8.11 5.76
N GLY A 294 14.87 8.84 6.37
CA GLY A 294 15.71 9.82 5.69
C GLY A 294 15.01 11.15 5.37
N LEU A 295 15.76 12.02 4.74
CA LEU A 295 15.29 13.28 4.19
C LEU A 295 15.16 13.09 2.67
N ASN A 296 13.94 13.16 2.14
CA ASN A 296 13.71 12.93 0.71
C ASN A 296 13.08 14.17 0.08
N ALA A 297 13.66 14.60 -1.03
CA ALA A 297 13.05 15.57 -1.93
C ALA A 297 12.58 14.87 -3.20
N THR A 298 11.35 15.13 -3.61
CA THR A 298 10.75 14.47 -4.78
C THR A 298 10.14 15.49 -5.72
N LYS A 299 10.30 15.24 -7.02
CA LYS A 299 9.62 15.98 -8.08
C LYS A 299 8.95 14.95 -8.99
N MET A 300 7.73 15.24 -9.41
CA MET A 300 6.95 14.31 -10.22
C MET A 300 6.08 15.06 -11.21
N VAL A 301 6.03 14.57 -12.44
CA VAL A 301 5.09 15.00 -13.48
C VAL A 301 4.41 13.78 -14.03
N GLY A 302 3.09 13.81 -14.16
CA GLY A 302 2.36 12.67 -14.71
C GLY A 302 1.12 13.08 -15.49
N LEU A 303 0.80 12.24 -16.45
CA LEU A 303 -0.39 12.33 -17.28
C LEU A 303 -1.08 10.97 -17.31
N ASN A 304 -2.37 10.95 -17.07
CA ASN A 304 -3.22 9.77 -17.22
C ASN A 304 -4.39 10.09 -18.14
N MET A 305 -4.68 9.18 -19.06
CA MET A 305 -5.79 9.28 -20.00
C MET A 305 -6.59 7.99 -19.98
N ASN A 306 -7.90 8.09 -20.12
CA ASN A 306 -8.78 6.95 -20.18
C ASN A 306 -9.91 7.24 -21.18
N TYR A 307 -10.19 6.30 -22.05
CA TYR A 307 -11.29 6.33 -22.99
C TYR A 307 -12.12 5.05 -22.92
N ASP A 308 -13.42 5.18 -22.93
CA ASP A 308 -14.35 4.07 -22.91
C ASP A 308 -15.64 4.46 -23.63
N ASN A 309 -15.89 3.84 -24.77
CA ASN A 309 -17.13 4.11 -25.54
C ASN A 309 -18.36 3.39 -24.95
N GLY A 310 -18.19 2.63 -23.85
CA GLY A 310 -19.24 1.87 -23.19
C GLY A 310 -19.67 0.59 -23.89
N LYS A 311 -19.08 0.24 -25.05
CA LYS A 311 -19.49 -0.90 -25.88
C LYS A 311 -18.30 -1.77 -26.30
N THR A 312 -17.48 -1.26 -27.20
CA THR A 312 -16.51 -2.08 -27.93
C THR A 312 -15.07 -1.75 -27.63
N LEU A 313 -14.77 -0.52 -27.26
CA LEU A 313 -13.39 -0.04 -27.13
C LEU A 313 -13.18 0.70 -25.82
N GLN A 314 -12.21 0.22 -25.06
CA GLN A 314 -11.68 0.88 -23.88
C GLN A 314 -10.15 0.94 -23.98
N TRP A 315 -9.57 2.10 -23.67
CA TRP A 315 -8.15 2.18 -23.47
C TRP A 315 -7.82 3.12 -22.31
N ASP A 316 -6.73 2.88 -21.64
CA ASP A 316 -6.15 3.73 -20.62
C ASP A 316 -4.64 3.77 -20.80
N GLY A 317 -4.06 4.93 -20.52
CA GLY A 317 -2.64 5.16 -20.63
C GLY A 317 -2.14 6.12 -19.57
N SER A 318 -0.93 5.91 -19.10
CA SER A 318 -0.25 6.82 -18.20
C SER A 318 1.22 6.96 -18.54
N VAL A 319 1.72 8.17 -18.39
CA VAL A 319 3.15 8.48 -18.45
C VAL A 319 3.51 9.28 -17.22
N ARG A 320 4.62 8.95 -16.60
CA ARG A 320 5.10 9.61 -15.40
C ARG A 320 6.61 9.76 -15.44
N TRP A 321 7.07 10.95 -15.11
CA TRP A 321 8.44 11.23 -14.74
C TRP A 321 8.52 11.42 -13.23
N ASN A 322 9.53 10.83 -12.62
CA ASN A 322 9.83 10.96 -11.20
C ASN A 322 11.32 11.25 -11.01
N HIS A 323 11.60 12.23 -10.16
CA HIS A 323 12.93 12.54 -9.67
C HIS A 323 12.92 12.54 -8.16
N SER A 324 13.88 11.86 -7.55
CA SER A 324 14.03 11.84 -6.08
C SER A 324 15.48 12.02 -5.68
N ASP A 325 15.71 12.84 -4.67
CA ASP A 325 16.96 12.95 -3.93
C ASP A 325 16.73 12.48 -2.50
N GLY A 326 17.56 11.58 -2.00
CA GLY A 326 17.48 11.03 -0.65
C GLY A 326 18.76 11.25 0.14
N ASP A 327 18.61 11.60 1.42
CA ASP A 327 19.68 11.65 2.41
C ASP A 327 19.22 10.84 3.62
N LEU A 328 19.76 9.64 3.75
CA LEU A 328 19.43 8.70 4.81
C LEU A 328 20.65 8.51 5.73
N ASN A 329 20.48 8.87 6.98
CA ASN A 329 21.46 8.59 8.04
C ASN A 329 20.88 7.53 8.96
N THR A 330 21.61 6.42 9.16
CA THR A 330 21.19 5.31 10.02
C THR A 330 22.21 5.03 11.09
N ARG A 331 21.70 4.73 12.29
CA ARG A 331 22.45 4.13 13.39
C ARG A 331 21.83 2.77 13.68
N VAL A 332 22.64 1.72 13.59
CA VAL A 332 22.20 0.33 13.71
C VAL A 332 22.92 -0.33 14.87
N SER A 333 22.17 -0.95 15.76
CA SER A 333 22.69 -1.85 16.80
C SER A 333 22.21 -3.27 16.50
N ILE A 334 23.14 -4.21 16.45
CA ILE A 334 22.89 -5.61 16.15
C ILE A 334 23.35 -6.47 17.33
N GLU A 335 22.48 -7.35 17.76
CA GLU A 335 22.81 -8.42 18.68
C GLU A 335 22.60 -9.75 17.98
N ASN A 336 23.70 -10.49 17.80
CA ASN A 336 23.68 -11.81 17.21
C ASN A 336 23.39 -12.86 18.28
N PHE A 337 22.39 -13.70 18.07
CA PHE A 337 21.97 -14.73 19.04
C PHE A 337 22.90 -15.94 19.07
N VAL A 338 24.18 -15.78 18.84
CA VAL A 338 25.00 -16.85 18.32
C VAL A 338 26.35 -17.01 18.92
N ALA A 339 27.03 -15.95 19.22
CA ALA A 339 28.43 -16.05 19.58
C ALA A 339 28.69 -15.54 20.98
N SER A 340 29.62 -16.21 21.66
CA SER A 340 30.27 -15.63 22.83
C SER A 340 31.26 -14.52 22.47
N GLN A 341 31.63 -14.43 21.18
CA GLN A 341 32.54 -13.44 20.64
C GLN A 341 31.93 -12.83 19.37
N GLY A 342 32.03 -11.50 19.22
CA GLY A 342 31.41 -10.79 18.13
C GLY A 342 29.87 -10.77 18.16
N SER A 343 29.30 -10.94 19.35
CA SER A 343 27.85 -11.00 19.54
C SER A 343 27.16 -9.67 19.27
N TYR A 344 27.90 -8.59 19.41
CA TYR A 344 27.37 -7.23 19.24
C TYR A 344 28.06 -6.53 18.08
N ALA A 345 27.30 -5.77 17.34
CA ALA A 345 27.85 -4.93 16.28
C ALA A 345 27.07 -3.60 16.20
N ASN A 346 27.81 -2.53 15.95
CA ASN A 346 27.23 -1.24 15.65
C ASN A 346 27.61 -0.79 14.27
N ARG A 347 26.70 -0.09 13.62
CA ARG A 347 26.94 0.51 12.32
C ARG A 347 26.32 1.89 12.25
N ARG A 348 27.06 2.86 11.71
CA ARG A 348 26.54 4.15 11.30
C ARG A 348 26.74 4.28 9.81
N SER A 349 25.71 4.65 9.08
CA SER A 349 25.82 4.89 7.64
C SER A 349 25.09 6.16 7.23
N GLN A 350 25.66 6.85 6.26
CA GLN A 350 24.99 7.90 5.52
C GLN A 350 24.89 7.48 4.05
N GLU A 351 23.70 7.58 3.52
CA GLU A 351 23.38 7.19 2.15
C GLU A 351 22.75 8.37 1.43
N TYR A 352 23.35 8.79 0.33
CA TYR A 352 22.81 9.75 -0.62
C TYR A 352 22.37 9.02 -1.87
N THR A 353 21.12 9.25 -2.28
CA THR A 353 20.56 8.63 -3.47
C THR A 353 19.92 9.66 -4.38
N ARG A 354 20.05 9.46 -5.69
CA ARG A 354 19.31 10.20 -6.69
C ARG A 354 18.74 9.23 -7.71
N GLU A 355 17.46 9.35 -7.98
CA GLU A 355 16.80 8.57 -9.02
C GLU A 355 16.07 9.50 -10.00
N ASN A 356 16.18 9.18 -11.29
CA ASN A 356 15.35 9.73 -12.34
C ASN A 356 14.69 8.57 -13.08
N SER A 357 13.38 8.57 -13.17
CA SER A 357 12.67 7.50 -13.87
C SER A 357 11.52 8.02 -14.72
N TRP A 358 11.33 7.35 -15.86
CA TRP A 358 10.14 7.46 -16.70
C TRP A 358 9.41 6.14 -16.71
N ASP A 359 8.13 6.19 -16.40
CA ASP A 359 7.25 5.03 -16.46
C ASP A 359 6.12 5.31 -17.44
N GLY A 360 5.98 4.46 -18.44
CA GLY A 360 4.89 4.49 -19.40
C GLY A 360 4.09 3.19 -19.37
N ARG A 361 2.77 3.27 -19.35
CA ARG A 361 1.88 2.11 -19.38
C ARG A 361 0.68 2.41 -20.25
N PHE A 362 0.27 1.42 -21.01
CA PHE A 362 -0.91 1.50 -21.84
C PHE A 362 -1.71 0.22 -21.76
N ARG A 363 -3.01 0.31 -21.86
CA ARG A 363 -3.92 -0.81 -21.94
C ARG A 363 -4.97 -0.52 -23.00
N LEU A 364 -5.15 -1.45 -23.89
CA LEU A 364 -6.22 -1.45 -24.87
C LEU A 364 -7.09 -2.69 -24.63
N GLU A 365 -8.38 -2.53 -24.55
CA GLU A 365 -9.35 -3.62 -24.56
C GLU A 365 -10.36 -3.37 -25.69
N TRP A 366 -10.41 -4.31 -26.63
CA TRP A 366 -11.27 -4.24 -27.78
C TRP A 366 -12.20 -5.44 -27.84
N LYS A 367 -13.49 -5.17 -27.91
CA LYS A 367 -14.57 -6.15 -28.04
C LYS A 367 -15.30 -5.90 -29.36
N PRO A 368 -14.80 -6.44 -30.49
CA PRO A 368 -15.44 -6.24 -31.81
C PRO A 368 -16.91 -6.64 -31.76
N ASP A 369 -17.21 -7.70 -31.04
CA ASP A 369 -18.54 -8.25 -30.84
C ASP A 369 -18.69 -8.90 -29.45
N SER A 370 -19.75 -9.64 -29.22
CA SER A 370 -20.04 -10.38 -27.99
C SER A 370 -19.20 -11.65 -27.80
N ILE A 371 -18.46 -12.08 -28.83
CA ILE A 371 -17.70 -13.34 -28.88
C ILE A 371 -16.22 -13.10 -28.57
N TRP A 372 -15.66 -12.00 -29.07
CA TRP A 372 -14.25 -11.70 -28.97
C TRP A 372 -13.94 -10.66 -27.89
N ASN A 373 -12.85 -10.88 -27.17
CA ASN A 373 -12.20 -9.88 -26.33
C ASN A 373 -10.69 -9.90 -26.58
N ILE A 374 -10.16 -8.79 -27.02
CA ILE A 374 -8.73 -8.61 -27.33
C ILE A 374 -8.20 -7.57 -26.37
N MET A 375 -7.11 -7.88 -25.67
CA MET A 375 -6.45 -7.01 -24.73
C MET A 375 -4.97 -6.91 -25.04
N PHE A 376 -4.45 -5.67 -25.08
CA PHE A 376 -3.04 -5.40 -25.30
C PHE A 376 -2.54 -4.44 -24.20
N ARG A 377 -1.40 -4.77 -23.55
CA ARG A 377 -0.81 -4.01 -22.45
C ARG A 377 0.69 -3.90 -22.60
N PRO A 378 1.21 -2.90 -23.29
CA PRO A 378 2.63 -2.56 -23.23
C PRO A 378 2.96 -1.72 -21.99
N ASN A 379 4.19 -1.86 -21.51
CA ASN A 379 4.77 -1.01 -20.49
C ASN A 379 6.24 -0.72 -20.80
N ILE A 380 6.71 0.45 -20.37
CA ILE A 380 8.10 0.86 -20.48
C ILE A 380 8.54 1.52 -19.19
N ARG A 381 9.75 1.20 -18.74
CA ARG A 381 10.41 1.89 -17.65
C ARG A 381 11.85 2.20 -18.04
N LEU A 382 12.21 3.47 -17.89
CA LEU A 382 13.57 3.97 -18.08
C LEU A 382 13.99 4.61 -16.77
N SER A 383 15.07 4.14 -16.14
CA SER A 383 15.52 4.70 -14.86
C SER A 383 17.02 4.86 -14.82
N LYS A 384 17.44 5.94 -14.15
CA LYS A 384 18.84 6.26 -13.85
C LYS A 384 18.94 6.54 -12.37
N ASN A 385 19.91 5.92 -11.73
CA ASN A 385 20.15 6.10 -10.31
C ASN A 385 21.64 6.35 -10.02
N ASP A 386 21.89 7.28 -9.12
CA ASP A 386 23.20 7.55 -8.53
C ASP A 386 23.11 7.33 -7.03
N GLY A 387 24.14 6.84 -6.40
CA GLY A 387 24.17 6.66 -4.96
C GLY A 387 25.59 6.79 -4.38
N GLN A 388 25.64 7.22 -3.13
CA GLN A 388 26.84 7.17 -2.31
C GLN A 388 26.48 6.67 -0.93
N VAL A 389 27.17 5.69 -0.43
CA VAL A 389 27.05 5.17 0.94
C VAL A 389 28.39 5.30 1.63
N VAL A 390 28.41 5.97 2.78
CA VAL A 390 29.55 5.99 3.67
C VAL A 390 29.14 5.33 4.97
N SER A 391 29.88 4.31 5.40
CA SER A 391 29.54 3.58 6.62
C SER A 391 30.75 3.29 7.47
N LYS A 392 30.56 3.32 8.79
CA LYS A 392 31.46 2.83 9.81
C LYS A 392 30.76 1.74 10.59
N SER A 393 31.44 0.66 10.88
CA SER A 393 30.90 -0.42 11.71
C SER A 393 31.99 -1.04 12.57
N ALA A 394 31.62 -1.59 13.70
CA ALA A 394 32.50 -2.33 14.57
C ALA A 394 31.75 -3.49 15.22
N ALA A 395 32.47 -4.56 15.50
CA ALA A 395 31.96 -5.72 16.22
C ALA A 395 32.66 -5.84 17.58
N TYR A 396 31.89 -6.35 18.57
CA TYR A 396 32.33 -6.43 19.97
C TYR A 396 31.96 -7.79 20.57
N ASN A 397 32.73 -8.21 21.56
CA ASN A 397 32.52 -9.46 22.30
C ASN A 397 31.50 -9.31 23.45
N THR A 398 31.29 -8.08 23.92
CA THR A 398 30.30 -7.72 24.96
C THR A 398 29.48 -6.55 24.51
N ASP A 399 28.40 -6.26 25.19
CA ASP A 399 27.56 -5.11 24.85
C ASP A 399 28.36 -3.80 25.07
N PRO A 400 28.68 -3.06 24.00
CA PRO A 400 29.47 -1.83 24.13
C PRO A 400 28.75 -0.73 24.90
N TYR A 401 27.43 -0.75 24.95
CA TYR A 401 26.62 0.25 25.67
C TYR A 401 26.70 0.12 27.20
N GLU A 402 27.28 -0.95 27.72
CA GLU A 402 27.61 -1.06 29.14
C GLU A 402 28.76 -0.11 29.56
N SER A 403 29.58 0.30 28.59
CA SER A 403 30.78 1.08 28.84
C SER A 403 30.80 2.45 28.18
N VAL A 404 30.08 2.65 27.06
CA VAL A 404 30.14 3.87 26.27
C VAL A 404 28.77 4.18 25.63
N ASP A 405 28.46 5.46 25.47
CA ASP A 405 27.20 5.93 24.87
C ASP A 405 27.21 5.84 23.32
N ASP A 406 28.33 6.10 22.68
CA ASP A 406 28.49 6.03 21.22
C ASP A 406 29.69 5.13 20.84
N PRO A 407 29.44 3.83 20.64
CA PRO A 407 30.48 2.84 20.39
C PRO A 407 31.35 3.06 19.15
N LEU A 408 30.90 3.91 18.22
CA LEU A 408 31.64 4.24 16.99
C LEU A 408 32.37 5.60 17.04
N SER A 409 32.36 6.30 18.17
CA SER A 409 33.21 7.49 18.38
C SER A 409 34.68 7.11 18.55
N ALA A 410 35.60 7.98 18.15
CA ALA A 410 37.01 7.69 18.22
C ALA A 410 37.49 7.42 19.67
N THR A 411 36.93 8.16 20.65
CA THR A 411 37.24 7.96 22.09
C THR A 411 36.70 6.63 22.60
N ALA A 412 35.48 6.24 22.20
CA ALA A 412 34.89 4.97 22.60
C ALA A 412 35.64 3.77 21.98
N ILE A 413 36.04 3.86 20.70
CA ILE A 413 36.85 2.82 20.07
C ILE A 413 38.14 2.61 20.84
N ALA A 414 38.87 3.69 21.20
CA ALA A 414 40.12 3.58 21.99
C ALA A 414 39.87 2.99 23.39
N GLN A 415 38.77 3.33 24.05
CA GLN A 415 38.38 2.76 25.34
C GLN A 415 38.03 1.27 25.23
N LEU A 416 37.20 0.89 24.26
CA LEU A 416 36.78 -0.50 24.06
C LEU A 416 37.91 -1.39 23.56
N GLU A 417 38.88 -0.81 22.80
CA GLU A 417 40.14 -1.46 22.46
C GLU A 417 40.96 -1.76 23.69
N ALA A 418 41.17 -0.74 24.57
CA ALA A 418 41.93 -0.91 25.82
C ALA A 418 41.29 -1.94 26.76
N GLN A 419 39.97 -2.13 26.71
CA GLN A 419 39.22 -3.17 27.44
C GLN A 419 39.34 -4.57 26.77
N GLY A 420 39.88 -4.66 25.56
CA GLY A 420 40.03 -5.90 24.82
C GLY A 420 38.70 -6.48 24.27
N VAL A 421 37.64 -5.65 24.21
CA VAL A 421 36.31 -6.10 23.76
C VAL A 421 36.09 -5.91 22.26
N MET A 422 36.93 -5.13 21.58
CA MET A 422 36.86 -4.91 20.14
C MET A 422 37.24 -6.18 19.37
N VAL A 423 36.47 -6.53 18.36
CA VAL A 423 36.79 -7.62 17.40
C VAL A 423 37.32 -7.02 16.09
N ASN A 424 36.57 -6.11 15.51
CA ASN A 424 37.00 -5.41 14.30
C ASN A 424 36.40 -3.99 14.23
N ASN A 425 36.95 -3.20 13.32
CA ASN A 425 36.44 -1.88 12.94
C ASN A 425 36.57 -1.75 11.43
N GLN A 426 35.51 -1.33 10.79
CA GLN A 426 35.41 -1.26 9.33
C GLN A 426 34.92 0.10 8.87
N HIS A 427 35.54 0.64 7.84
CA HIS A 427 35.09 1.82 7.12
C HIS A 427 34.88 1.51 5.65
N ASN A 428 33.68 1.78 5.14
CA ASN A 428 33.31 1.53 3.76
C ASN A 428 32.78 2.80 3.11
N THR A 429 33.17 3.02 1.86
CA THR A 429 32.54 4.00 0.97
C THR A 429 32.16 3.27 -0.33
N THR A 430 30.91 3.47 -0.75
CA THR A 430 30.43 2.93 -2.03
C THR A 430 29.81 4.03 -2.84
N ILE A 431 30.19 4.16 -4.10
CA ILE A 431 29.60 5.04 -5.08
C ILE A 431 29.00 4.17 -6.17
N SER A 432 27.74 4.40 -6.52
CA SER A 432 27.03 3.58 -7.51
C SER A 432 26.34 4.43 -8.56
N TYR A 433 26.27 3.91 -9.76
CA TYR A 433 25.52 4.46 -10.87
C TYR A 433 24.83 3.32 -11.61
N GLY A 434 23.58 3.51 -11.97
CA GLY A 434 22.83 2.50 -12.72
C GLY A 434 21.89 3.11 -13.73
N ASP A 435 21.90 2.55 -14.93
CA ASP A 435 20.87 2.73 -15.96
C ASP A 435 20.08 1.42 -16.07
N ASN A 436 18.76 1.49 -16.06
CA ASN A 436 17.90 0.33 -16.23
C ASN A 436 16.76 0.66 -17.19
N ASN A 437 16.71 -0.03 -18.30
CA ASN A 437 15.70 0.10 -19.34
C ASN A 437 14.91 -1.21 -19.42
N ALA A 438 13.61 -1.14 -19.15
CA ALA A 438 12.73 -2.29 -19.20
C ALA A 438 11.53 -2.04 -20.11
N LEU A 439 11.23 -3.02 -20.94
CA LEU A 439 10.09 -3.02 -21.85
C LEU A 439 9.32 -4.32 -21.68
N GLY A 440 8.02 -4.23 -21.54
CA GLY A 440 7.14 -5.39 -21.43
C GLY A 440 5.89 -5.23 -22.29
N ALA A 441 5.31 -6.34 -22.71
CA ALA A 441 4.05 -6.34 -23.42
C ALA A 441 3.25 -7.63 -23.14
N MET A 442 1.93 -7.48 -23.06
CA MET A 442 1.00 -8.60 -22.95
C MET A 442 -0.09 -8.47 -24.02
N LEU A 443 -0.33 -9.53 -24.77
CA LEU A 443 -1.46 -9.68 -25.67
C LEU A 443 -2.32 -10.85 -25.21
N GLN A 444 -3.60 -10.62 -24.98
CA GLN A 444 -4.57 -11.65 -24.63
C GLN A 444 -5.75 -11.60 -25.59
N VAL A 445 -6.07 -12.75 -26.15
CA VAL A 445 -7.22 -12.93 -27.05
C VAL A 445 -8.14 -13.99 -26.44
N ASN A 446 -9.37 -13.64 -26.16
CA ASN A 446 -10.39 -14.56 -25.69
C ASN A 446 -11.49 -14.69 -26.74
N ARG A 447 -11.90 -15.91 -26.98
CA ARG A 447 -13.05 -16.24 -27.83
C ARG A 447 -14.05 -17.08 -27.06
N ARG A 448 -15.30 -16.60 -27.00
CA ARG A 448 -16.42 -17.36 -26.50
C ARG A 448 -16.87 -18.34 -27.57
N LEU A 449 -16.91 -19.64 -27.26
CA LEU A 449 -17.31 -20.72 -28.19
C LEU A 449 -18.78 -21.08 -28.06
N SER A 450 -19.38 -20.85 -26.87
CA SER A 450 -20.80 -21.09 -26.65
C SER A 450 -21.37 -20.14 -25.59
N GLN A 451 -22.71 -20.01 -25.58
CA GLN A 451 -23.42 -19.23 -24.55
C GLN A 451 -23.34 -19.87 -23.15
N ASN A 452 -23.05 -21.15 -23.03
CA ASN A 452 -22.94 -21.90 -21.78
C ASN A 452 -21.63 -21.64 -21.03
N GLY A 453 -20.75 -20.74 -21.54
CA GLY A 453 -19.49 -20.38 -20.90
C GLY A 453 -18.26 -21.13 -21.42
N ARG A 454 -18.41 -21.99 -22.48
CA ARG A 454 -17.26 -22.58 -23.18
C ARG A 454 -16.45 -21.48 -23.86
N ASN A 455 -15.15 -21.43 -23.58
CA ASN A 455 -14.27 -20.39 -24.11
C ASN A 455 -12.83 -20.87 -24.26
N VAL A 456 -12.09 -20.20 -25.14
CA VAL A 456 -10.65 -20.34 -25.31
C VAL A 456 -10.01 -18.98 -25.12
N THR A 457 -8.90 -18.95 -24.39
CA THR A 457 -8.05 -17.76 -24.22
C THR A 457 -6.62 -18.10 -24.62
N LEU A 458 -6.06 -17.28 -25.48
CA LEU A 458 -4.65 -17.29 -25.82
C LEU A 458 -4.02 -16.02 -25.24
N ARG A 459 -2.86 -16.18 -24.60
CA ARG A 459 -2.12 -15.07 -24.02
C ARG A 459 -0.63 -15.19 -24.35
N VAL A 460 -0.04 -14.09 -24.73
CA VAL A 460 1.39 -13.94 -24.98
C VAL A 460 1.89 -12.82 -24.08
N ASP A 461 2.91 -13.10 -23.31
CA ASP A 461 3.63 -12.11 -22.51
C ASP A 461 5.08 -12.07 -22.98
N GLY A 462 5.71 -10.91 -22.97
CA GLY A 462 7.13 -10.73 -23.22
C GLY A 462 7.66 -9.56 -22.44
N ASP A 463 8.82 -9.77 -21.79
CA ASP A 463 9.53 -8.75 -21.04
C ASP A 463 11.00 -8.73 -21.44
N TYR A 464 11.59 -7.55 -21.54
CA TYR A 464 12.99 -7.30 -21.81
C TYR A 464 13.52 -6.28 -20.81
N SER A 465 14.72 -6.52 -20.29
CA SER A 465 15.44 -5.58 -19.45
C SER A 465 16.91 -5.53 -19.83
N ASP A 466 17.42 -4.32 -19.93
CA ASP A 466 18.84 -3.99 -20.15
C ASP A 466 19.26 -3.03 -19.05
N ALA A 467 20.17 -3.47 -18.20
CA ALA A 467 20.66 -2.70 -17.08
C ALA A 467 22.18 -2.62 -17.11
N ASP A 468 22.69 -1.42 -16.92
CA ASP A 468 24.12 -1.15 -16.76
C ASP A 468 24.37 -0.59 -15.37
N SER A 469 25.21 -1.25 -14.60
CA SER A 469 25.54 -0.85 -13.24
C SER A 469 27.04 -0.70 -13.08
N LYS A 470 27.45 0.39 -12.44
CA LYS A 470 28.82 0.70 -12.10
C LYS A 470 28.90 0.98 -10.62
N THR A 471 29.88 0.39 -9.95
CA THR A 471 30.05 0.55 -8.50
C THR A 471 31.53 0.66 -8.18
N PHE A 472 31.93 1.75 -7.53
CA PHE A 472 33.23 1.89 -6.91
C PHE A 472 33.08 1.74 -5.39
N SER A 473 33.83 0.86 -4.77
CA SER A 473 33.80 0.62 -3.33
C SER A 473 35.18 0.64 -2.73
N THR A 474 35.31 1.27 -1.58
CA THR A 474 36.49 1.17 -0.70
C THR A 474 36.09 0.53 0.60
N GLN A 475 36.86 -0.44 1.04
CA GLN A 475 36.70 -1.11 2.32
C GLN A 475 38.05 -1.15 3.04
N ASP A 476 38.08 -0.54 4.21
CA ASP A 476 39.20 -0.62 5.14
C ASP A 476 38.73 -1.30 6.43
N LEU A 477 39.37 -2.40 6.80
CA LEU A 477 39.03 -3.25 7.92
C LEU A 477 40.24 -3.48 8.79
N GLN A 478 40.11 -3.27 10.11
CA GLN A 478 41.13 -3.55 11.10
C GLN A 478 40.61 -4.61 12.06
N TYR A 479 41.46 -5.63 12.31
CA TYR A 479 41.19 -6.69 13.29
C TYR A 479 41.91 -6.39 14.59
N PHE A 480 41.25 -6.46 15.71
CA PHE A 480 41.85 -6.23 17.04
C PHE A 480 42.28 -7.52 17.74
N GLN A 481 41.81 -8.66 17.26
CA GLN A 481 42.14 -9.98 17.78
C GLN A 481 43.29 -10.69 17.00
N LEU A 482 43.69 -10.13 15.88
CA LEU A 482 44.75 -10.64 15.01
C LEU A 482 45.92 -9.68 14.95
N ARG A 483 47.16 -10.23 14.92
CA ARG A 483 48.39 -9.48 14.80
C ARG A 483 49.20 -10.00 13.62
N ASP A 484 49.84 -9.11 12.91
CA ASP A 484 50.83 -9.43 11.89
C ASP A 484 52.13 -9.92 12.51
N ALA A 485 53.07 -10.35 11.70
CA ALA A 485 54.39 -10.83 12.13
C ALA A 485 55.22 -9.77 12.89
N LEU A 486 54.87 -8.49 12.77
CA LEU A 486 55.49 -7.34 13.43
C LEU A 486 54.80 -6.94 14.70
N GLY A 487 53.69 -7.59 15.07
CA GLY A 487 52.88 -7.31 16.25
C GLY A 487 51.83 -6.19 16.05
N ASN A 488 51.67 -5.65 14.85
CA ASN A 488 50.64 -4.67 14.53
C ASN A 488 49.29 -5.38 14.34
N TYR A 489 48.23 -4.64 14.47
CA TYR A 489 46.91 -5.17 14.11
C TYR A 489 46.84 -5.54 12.63
N GLU A 490 46.28 -6.71 12.32
CA GLU A 490 46.05 -7.13 10.95
C GLU A 490 44.99 -6.23 10.31
N THR A 491 45.25 -5.84 9.07
CA THR A 491 44.32 -5.00 8.30
C THR A 491 43.98 -5.62 6.96
N TYR A 492 42.76 -5.38 6.49
CA TYR A 492 42.34 -5.79 5.16
C TYR A 492 41.85 -4.58 4.38
N ARG A 493 42.26 -4.50 3.12
CA ARG A 493 41.84 -3.45 2.20
C ARG A 493 41.28 -4.04 0.93
N ALA A 494 40.11 -3.55 0.49
CA ALA A 494 39.55 -3.88 -0.81
C ALA A 494 39.00 -2.60 -1.46
N TYR A 495 39.66 -2.15 -2.51
CA TYR A 495 39.27 -1.00 -3.32
C TYR A 495 38.93 -1.50 -4.71
N ARG A 496 37.64 -1.53 -5.07
CA ARG A 496 37.15 -2.20 -6.27
C ARG A 496 36.23 -1.32 -7.09
N TYR A 497 36.41 -1.41 -8.40
CA TYR A 497 35.48 -0.86 -9.36
C TYR A 497 34.85 -2.01 -10.14
N ASN A 498 33.50 -2.07 -10.17
CA ASN A 498 32.75 -3.08 -10.87
C ASN A 498 31.95 -2.44 -12.00
N LEU A 499 32.08 -2.96 -13.20
CA LEU A 499 31.20 -2.76 -14.34
C LEU A 499 30.32 -4.00 -14.48
N MET A 500 28.97 -3.84 -14.50
CA MET A 500 28.08 -4.99 -14.50
C MET A 500 26.89 -4.75 -15.45
N PRO A 501 27.07 -4.90 -16.76
CA PRO A 501 25.97 -4.99 -17.69
C PRO A 501 25.17 -6.27 -17.45
N THR A 502 23.86 -6.13 -17.42
CA THR A 502 22.91 -7.23 -17.24
C THR A 502 21.80 -7.15 -18.28
N LYS A 503 21.55 -8.26 -18.98
CA LYS A 503 20.47 -8.37 -19.95
C LYS A 503 19.58 -9.53 -19.61
N SER A 504 18.30 -9.30 -19.68
CA SER A 504 17.33 -10.38 -19.51
C SER A 504 16.13 -10.22 -20.45
N TRP A 505 15.61 -11.34 -20.89
CA TRP A 505 14.32 -11.38 -21.56
C TRP A 505 13.60 -12.66 -21.21
N ASP A 506 12.29 -12.55 -21.13
CA ASP A 506 11.43 -13.68 -20.94
C ASP A 506 10.18 -13.55 -21.82
N TYR A 507 9.64 -14.69 -22.22
CA TYR A 507 8.36 -14.77 -22.90
C TYR A 507 7.55 -15.96 -22.42
N ALA A 508 6.23 -15.80 -22.44
CA ALA A 508 5.30 -16.84 -22.09
C ALA A 508 4.17 -16.95 -23.11
N LEU A 509 3.82 -18.17 -23.45
CA LEU A 509 2.68 -18.50 -24.32
C LEU A 509 1.71 -19.33 -23.50
N GLN A 510 0.50 -18.86 -23.30
CA GLN A 510 -0.53 -19.54 -22.52
C GLN A 510 -1.78 -19.80 -23.34
N ALA A 511 -2.29 -21.02 -23.28
CA ALA A 511 -3.60 -21.40 -23.78
C ALA A 511 -4.46 -21.89 -22.62
N THR A 512 -5.69 -21.38 -22.53
CA THR A 512 -6.66 -21.79 -21.51
C THR A 512 -7.97 -22.16 -22.18
N TYR A 513 -8.50 -23.34 -21.84
CA TYR A 513 -9.79 -23.82 -22.30
C TYR A 513 -10.70 -24.08 -21.12
N SER A 514 -11.95 -23.63 -21.22
CA SER A 514 -12.98 -23.85 -20.19
C SER A 514 -14.16 -24.60 -20.78
N GLU A 515 -14.45 -25.77 -20.20
CA GLU A 515 -15.57 -26.64 -20.57
C GLU A 515 -16.66 -26.60 -19.50
N PRO A 516 -17.91 -26.25 -19.84
CA PRO A 516 -19.02 -26.39 -18.92
C PRO A 516 -19.43 -27.87 -18.79
N LEU A 517 -19.25 -28.49 -17.63
CA LEU A 517 -19.67 -29.88 -17.34
C LEU A 517 -21.15 -29.96 -16.99
N ALA A 518 -21.62 -28.94 -16.24
CA ALA A 518 -23.00 -28.82 -15.80
C ALA A 518 -23.37 -27.37 -15.60
N ARG A 519 -24.62 -27.06 -15.28
CA ARG A 519 -25.04 -25.69 -14.94
C ARG A 519 -24.23 -25.19 -13.79
N LYS A 520 -23.45 -24.10 -13.99
CA LYS A 520 -22.56 -23.46 -13.01
C LYS A 520 -21.35 -24.32 -12.54
N THR A 521 -21.02 -25.38 -13.30
CA THR A 521 -19.84 -26.23 -13.06
C THR A 521 -18.98 -26.26 -14.31
N TYR A 522 -17.68 -25.94 -14.14
CA TYR A 522 -16.75 -25.82 -15.25
C TYR A 522 -15.46 -26.58 -14.94
N LEU A 523 -14.91 -27.22 -15.95
CA LEU A 523 -13.56 -27.77 -15.92
C LEU A 523 -12.66 -26.89 -16.79
N GLN A 524 -11.58 -26.41 -16.23
CA GLN A 524 -10.63 -25.56 -16.93
C GLN A 524 -9.30 -26.27 -17.06
N PHE A 525 -8.77 -26.24 -18.27
CA PHE A 525 -7.43 -26.66 -18.59
C PHE A 525 -6.61 -25.45 -19.01
N SER A 526 -5.41 -25.32 -18.48
CA SER A 526 -4.49 -24.27 -18.88
C SER A 526 -3.10 -24.87 -19.09
N TYR A 527 -2.49 -24.53 -20.20
CA TYR A 527 -1.10 -24.83 -20.48
C TYR A 527 -0.37 -23.53 -20.77
N GLN A 528 0.80 -23.35 -20.13
CA GLN A 528 1.68 -22.23 -20.38
C GLN A 528 3.10 -22.73 -20.57
N PHE A 529 3.73 -22.31 -21.64
CA PHE A 529 5.15 -22.42 -21.84
C PHE A 529 5.82 -21.09 -21.50
N LYS A 530 6.88 -21.12 -20.70
CA LYS A 530 7.70 -19.95 -20.37
C LYS A 530 9.16 -20.22 -20.67
N TYR A 531 9.80 -19.26 -21.31
CA TYR A 531 11.23 -19.21 -21.50
C TYR A 531 11.76 -17.95 -20.80
N GLY A 532 12.83 -18.08 -20.06
CA GLY A 532 13.52 -16.96 -19.45
C GLY A 532 15.03 -17.07 -19.70
N PHE A 533 15.65 -15.95 -20.00
CA PHE A 533 17.08 -15.78 -20.17
C PHE A 533 17.57 -14.59 -19.35
N SER A 534 18.69 -14.77 -18.67
CA SER A 534 19.38 -13.68 -17.97
C SER A 534 20.89 -13.87 -18.11
N LYS A 535 21.57 -12.79 -18.47
CA LYS A 535 23.04 -12.72 -18.56
C LYS A 535 23.53 -11.56 -17.69
N SER A 536 24.59 -11.80 -16.93
CA SER A 536 25.31 -10.76 -16.19
C SER A 536 26.80 -10.94 -16.45
N ASP A 537 27.47 -9.85 -16.78
CA ASP A 537 28.89 -9.81 -17.15
C ASP A 537 29.57 -8.75 -16.29
N ARG A 538 30.13 -9.14 -15.17
CA ARG A 538 30.74 -8.22 -14.23
C ARG A 538 32.25 -8.23 -14.37
N ASP A 539 32.84 -7.13 -14.86
CA ASP A 539 34.25 -6.84 -14.78
C ASP A 539 34.58 -6.18 -13.44
N THR A 540 35.53 -6.72 -12.73
CA THR A 540 36.06 -6.18 -11.48
C THR A 540 37.49 -5.70 -11.65
N TYR A 541 37.72 -4.43 -11.33
CA TYR A 541 39.02 -3.81 -11.31
C TYR A 541 39.46 -3.62 -9.86
N ASP A 542 40.63 -4.15 -9.51
CA ASP A 542 41.13 -4.10 -8.12
C ASP A 542 42.19 -3.03 -7.97
N PHE A 543 41.93 -2.05 -7.13
CA PHE A 543 42.79 -0.93 -6.79
C PHE A 543 43.42 -1.08 -5.39
N SER A 544 43.31 -2.25 -4.75
CA SER A 544 43.74 -2.45 -3.37
C SER A 544 45.26 -2.32 -3.20
N SER A 545 46.03 -2.45 -4.27
CA SER A 545 47.48 -2.26 -4.30
C SER A 545 47.91 -0.79 -4.36
N LEU A 546 47.04 0.13 -4.66
CA LEU A 546 47.33 1.55 -4.71
C LEU A 546 47.65 2.09 -3.30
N PRO A 547 48.47 3.17 -3.17
CA PRO A 547 48.72 3.79 -1.88
C PRO A 547 47.46 4.13 -1.08
N SER A 548 47.52 4.01 0.26
CA SER A 548 46.48 4.46 1.13
C SER A 548 46.26 5.95 0.95
N GLY A 549 45.02 6.37 0.82
CA GLY A 549 44.66 7.79 0.60
C GLY A 549 44.61 8.21 -0.88
N THR A 550 44.91 7.33 -1.85
CA THR A 550 44.73 7.65 -3.29
C THR A 550 43.31 8.20 -3.56
N PHE A 551 42.30 7.64 -2.90
CA PHE A 551 40.91 8.05 -3.02
C PHE A 551 40.40 8.83 -1.79
N GLY A 552 41.24 9.17 -0.83
CA GLY A 552 40.78 9.72 0.46
C GLY A 552 40.22 11.15 0.38
N SER A 553 40.58 11.94 -0.61
CA SER A 553 40.06 13.28 -0.83
C SER A 553 38.91 13.34 -1.83
N LEU A 554 38.54 12.23 -2.41
CA LEU A 554 37.53 12.18 -3.44
C LEU A 554 36.13 12.39 -2.83
N LYS A 555 35.45 13.45 -3.28
CA LYS A 555 34.06 13.74 -2.97
C LYS A 555 33.30 13.84 -4.29
N PRO A 556 32.90 12.73 -4.90
CA PRO A 556 32.21 12.74 -6.17
C PRO A 556 30.85 13.42 -6.00
N ALA A 557 30.56 14.34 -6.92
CA ALA A 557 29.19 14.86 -7.08
C ALA A 557 28.33 13.82 -7.81
N TYR A 558 27.03 13.97 -7.76
CA TYR A 558 26.14 13.15 -8.55
C TYR A 558 26.51 13.18 -10.05
N ARG A 559 26.59 12.00 -10.68
CA ARG A 559 27.00 11.77 -12.07
C ARG A 559 28.44 12.15 -12.42
N SER A 560 29.27 12.41 -11.43
CA SER A 560 30.71 12.61 -11.60
C SER A 560 31.52 11.49 -10.95
N TRP A 561 30.92 10.35 -10.79
CA TRP A 561 31.47 9.21 -10.11
C TRP A 561 32.64 8.55 -10.84
N ASP A 562 32.86 8.85 -12.12
CA ASP A 562 34.07 8.46 -12.86
C ASP A 562 35.30 9.34 -12.52
N ASN A 563 35.14 10.42 -11.77
CA ASN A 563 36.23 11.33 -11.43
C ASN A 563 37.40 10.64 -10.71
N TYR A 564 37.14 9.58 -9.94
CA TYR A 564 38.17 8.84 -9.26
C TYR A 564 39.06 8.02 -10.24
N LEU A 565 38.57 7.68 -11.42
CA LEU A 565 39.37 7.00 -12.45
C LEU A 565 40.51 7.89 -12.97
N GLY A 566 40.33 9.21 -12.90
CA GLY A 566 41.39 10.19 -13.21
C GLY A 566 42.56 10.22 -12.22
N LEU A 567 42.44 9.54 -11.08
CA LEU A 567 43.48 9.41 -10.07
C LEU A 567 44.41 8.19 -10.33
N LEU A 568 44.03 7.33 -11.28
CA LEU A 568 44.79 6.14 -11.64
C LEU A 568 46.01 6.54 -12.42
N THR A 569 47.16 5.97 -12.06
CA THR A 569 48.45 6.18 -12.75
C THR A 569 48.58 5.35 -14.01
N ASN A 570 47.89 4.23 -14.09
CA ASN A 570 47.92 3.30 -15.22
C ASN A 570 46.52 3.22 -15.86
N PRO A 571 46.42 2.76 -17.11
CA PRO A 571 45.12 2.55 -17.77
C PRO A 571 44.24 1.58 -16.96
N LEU A 572 42.92 1.80 -16.93
CA LEU A 572 41.95 1.01 -16.16
C LEU A 572 42.12 -0.51 -16.41
N ALA A 573 42.36 -0.91 -17.65
CA ALA A 573 42.54 -2.32 -18.02
C ALA A 573 43.68 -3.04 -17.27
N SER A 574 44.71 -2.32 -16.79
CA SER A 574 45.80 -2.92 -16.02
C SER A 574 45.40 -3.36 -14.59
N TYR A 575 44.24 -2.94 -14.13
CA TYR A 575 43.70 -3.29 -12.82
C TYR A 575 42.59 -4.37 -12.89
N LEU A 576 42.30 -4.87 -14.11
CA LEU A 576 41.30 -5.93 -14.27
C LEU A 576 41.72 -7.20 -13.53
N ASP A 577 40.91 -7.65 -12.62
CA ASP A 577 41.07 -8.91 -11.91
C ASP A 577 40.07 -9.94 -12.46
N SER A 578 40.59 -10.89 -13.23
CA SER A 578 39.77 -11.94 -13.85
C SER A 578 39.19 -12.93 -12.84
N ASN A 579 39.81 -13.11 -11.67
CA ASN A 579 39.29 -13.98 -10.63
C ASN A 579 38.08 -13.34 -9.91
N LEU A 580 38.14 -12.04 -9.67
CA LEU A 580 37.02 -11.28 -9.08
C LEU A 580 35.96 -10.94 -10.11
N SER A 581 36.27 -10.98 -11.40
CA SER A 581 35.29 -10.79 -12.47
C SER A 581 34.34 -11.99 -12.54
N ARG A 582 33.10 -11.75 -12.94
CA ARG A 582 32.10 -12.79 -12.93
C ARG A 582 31.24 -12.74 -14.18
N TYR A 583 31.28 -13.77 -14.98
CA TYR A 583 30.32 -14.01 -16.03
C TYR A 583 29.25 -14.98 -15.55
N SER A 584 27.95 -14.74 -15.82
CA SER A 584 26.89 -15.70 -15.55
C SER A 584 25.77 -15.63 -16.57
N GLU A 585 25.28 -16.79 -16.96
CA GLU A 585 24.16 -16.96 -17.88
C GLU A 585 23.16 -17.97 -17.30
N TYR A 586 21.90 -17.63 -17.34
CA TYR A 586 20.82 -18.46 -16.83
C TYR A 586 19.69 -18.57 -17.85
N ARG A 587 19.30 -19.79 -18.14
CA ARG A 587 18.16 -20.10 -19.02
C ARG A 587 17.18 -21.01 -18.31
N THR A 588 15.88 -20.72 -18.43
CA THR A 588 14.81 -21.52 -17.86
C THR A 588 13.76 -21.84 -18.91
N TYR A 589 13.32 -23.09 -18.91
CA TYR A 589 12.20 -23.60 -19.68
C TYR A 589 11.17 -24.14 -18.70
N THR A 590 9.98 -23.60 -18.68
CA THR A 590 8.94 -23.97 -17.72
C THR A 590 7.65 -24.31 -18.45
N HIS A 591 7.07 -25.45 -18.11
CA HIS A 591 5.77 -25.90 -18.62
C HIS A 591 4.77 -25.93 -17.47
N ASP A 592 3.79 -25.04 -17.47
CA ASP A 592 2.73 -25.00 -16.47
C ASP A 592 1.48 -25.71 -17.02
N MET A 593 1.13 -26.83 -16.44
CA MET A 593 -0.08 -27.59 -16.76
C MET A 593 -1.05 -27.47 -15.58
N GLN A 594 -2.20 -26.87 -15.78
CA GLN A 594 -3.18 -26.66 -14.72
C GLN A 594 -4.53 -27.25 -15.09
N VAL A 595 -5.10 -27.99 -14.15
CA VAL A 595 -6.49 -28.46 -14.20
C VAL A 595 -7.23 -27.88 -13.01
N MET A 596 -8.42 -27.30 -13.26
CA MET A 596 -9.22 -26.68 -12.20
C MET A 596 -10.70 -26.97 -12.39
N LEU A 597 -11.32 -27.55 -11.37
CA LEU A 597 -12.76 -27.71 -11.27
C LEU A 597 -13.35 -26.50 -10.54
N ARG A 598 -14.36 -25.86 -11.14
CA ARG A 598 -15.00 -24.65 -10.64
C ARG A 598 -16.49 -24.83 -10.53
N MET A 599 -17.03 -24.55 -9.35
CA MET A 599 -18.45 -24.62 -9.05
C MET A 599 -18.93 -23.26 -8.55
N LEU A 600 -19.90 -22.67 -9.25
CA LEU A 600 -20.35 -21.29 -9.03
C LEU A 600 -21.83 -21.24 -8.62
N HIS A 601 -22.17 -21.79 -7.44
CA HIS A 601 -23.54 -21.72 -6.91
C HIS A 601 -23.87 -20.36 -6.31
N THR A 602 -25.14 -20.07 -6.14
CA THR A 602 -25.59 -18.76 -5.63
C THR A 602 -25.12 -18.48 -4.20
N LYS A 603 -25.20 -19.50 -3.31
CA LYS A 603 -24.77 -19.38 -1.91
C LYS A 603 -23.32 -19.76 -1.67
N TRP A 604 -22.72 -20.53 -2.57
CA TRP A 604 -21.33 -20.93 -2.41
C TRP A 604 -20.61 -21.03 -3.74
N LYS A 605 -19.31 -20.82 -3.71
CA LYS A 605 -18.40 -21.02 -4.84
C LYS A 605 -17.22 -21.85 -4.36
N MET A 606 -16.76 -22.76 -5.20
CA MET A 606 -15.61 -23.62 -4.93
C MET A 606 -14.74 -23.76 -6.16
N ASN A 607 -13.45 -23.57 -6.00
CA ASN A 607 -12.42 -23.85 -6.99
C ASN A 607 -11.45 -24.86 -6.37
N VAL A 608 -11.24 -25.98 -7.06
CA VAL A 608 -10.28 -27.02 -6.69
C VAL A 608 -9.40 -27.30 -7.88
N GLY A 609 -8.11 -27.21 -7.72
CA GLY A 609 -7.19 -27.38 -8.82
C GLY A 609 -5.81 -27.88 -8.43
N MET A 610 -5.12 -28.34 -9.44
CA MET A 610 -3.73 -28.77 -9.38
C MET A 610 -2.97 -28.16 -10.54
N LYS A 611 -1.81 -27.59 -10.23
CA LYS A 611 -0.82 -27.18 -11.24
C LYS A 611 0.39 -28.09 -11.15
N LEU A 612 0.80 -28.64 -12.27
CA LEU A 612 2.06 -29.35 -12.46
C LEU A 612 2.98 -28.48 -13.29
N GLN A 613 4.23 -28.34 -12.84
CA GLN A 613 5.20 -27.41 -13.42
C GLN A 613 6.56 -28.10 -13.61
N PRO A 614 6.75 -28.87 -14.69
CA PRO A 614 8.09 -29.27 -15.13
C PRO A 614 8.92 -28.05 -15.51
N GLN A 615 10.13 -27.97 -14.97
CA GLN A 615 11.08 -26.91 -15.25
C GLN A 615 12.44 -27.50 -15.55
N HIS A 616 13.05 -27.03 -16.63
CA HIS A 616 14.45 -27.29 -16.97
C HIS A 616 15.19 -25.97 -16.91
N SER A 617 16.35 -25.96 -16.22
CA SER A 617 17.18 -24.77 -16.06
C SER A 617 18.63 -25.12 -16.39
N THR A 618 19.29 -24.22 -17.09
CA THR A 618 20.76 -24.28 -17.32
C THR A 618 21.38 -23.04 -16.74
N TYR A 619 22.51 -23.21 -16.10
CA TYR A 619 23.28 -22.15 -15.50
C TYR A 619 24.74 -22.31 -15.81
N MET A 620 25.37 -21.30 -16.39
CA MET A 620 26.77 -21.19 -16.66
C MET A 620 27.37 -20.03 -15.89
N GLN A 621 28.52 -20.25 -15.25
CA GLN A 621 29.23 -19.20 -14.51
C GLN A 621 30.73 -19.42 -14.58
N ASP A 622 31.43 -18.29 -14.77
CA ASP A 622 32.89 -18.18 -14.56
C ASP A 622 33.11 -17.20 -13.41
N TYR A 623 33.69 -17.70 -12.30
CA TYR A 623 33.91 -16.88 -11.11
C TYR A 623 34.90 -17.52 -10.16
N LEU A 624 35.86 -16.76 -9.61
CA LEU A 624 36.93 -17.18 -8.72
C LEU A 624 37.81 -18.32 -9.34
N GLY A 625 38.02 -18.25 -10.64
CA GLY A 625 38.76 -19.29 -11.39
C GLY A 625 37.97 -20.58 -11.58
N VAL A 626 36.72 -20.65 -11.18
CA VAL A 626 35.87 -21.83 -11.31
C VAL A 626 34.85 -21.65 -12.43
N HIS A 627 34.93 -22.55 -13.42
CA HIS A 627 33.87 -22.65 -14.45
C HIS A 627 32.81 -23.65 -14.02
N VAL A 628 31.58 -23.26 -14.11
CA VAL A 628 30.40 -24.10 -13.81
C VAL A 628 29.42 -24.09 -14.99
N ASP A 629 29.08 -25.27 -15.50
CA ASP A 629 27.95 -25.52 -16.39
C ASP A 629 27.01 -26.52 -15.70
N ASN A 630 25.93 -26.06 -15.15
CA ASN A 630 25.02 -26.88 -14.38
C ASN A 630 23.61 -26.90 -15.00
N LYS A 631 23.04 -28.12 -15.07
CA LYS A 631 21.70 -28.36 -15.61
C LYS A 631 20.81 -29.00 -14.56
N ARG A 632 19.60 -28.50 -14.42
CA ARG A 632 18.67 -29.01 -13.43
C ARG A 632 17.28 -29.17 -14.02
N SER A 633 16.70 -30.35 -13.84
CA SER A 633 15.29 -30.61 -14.18
C SER A 633 14.52 -30.94 -12.90
N VAL A 634 13.39 -30.29 -12.72
CA VAL A 634 12.52 -30.46 -11.55
C VAL A 634 11.06 -30.45 -11.99
N VAL A 635 10.22 -31.14 -11.23
CA VAL A 635 8.76 -31.11 -11.41
C VAL A 635 8.15 -30.57 -10.11
N ASN A 636 7.55 -29.40 -10.22
CA ASN A 636 6.82 -28.78 -9.11
C ASN A 636 5.34 -29.11 -9.22
N TRP A 637 4.67 -29.11 -8.08
CA TRP A 637 3.22 -29.28 -8.02
C TRP A 637 2.62 -28.31 -7.03
N SER A 638 1.46 -27.75 -7.35
CA SER A 638 0.81 -26.69 -6.57
C SER A 638 -0.68 -26.95 -6.51
N PRO A 639 -1.19 -27.57 -5.44
CA PRO A 639 -2.61 -27.75 -5.22
C PRO A 639 -3.23 -26.44 -4.74
N THR A 640 -4.43 -26.17 -5.19
CA THR A 640 -5.20 -24.99 -4.80
C THR A 640 -6.63 -25.34 -4.44
N PHE A 641 -7.16 -24.70 -3.41
CA PHE A 641 -8.53 -24.80 -2.99
C PHE A 641 -9.02 -23.42 -2.55
N ASP A 642 -10.13 -22.91 -3.12
CA ASP A 642 -10.81 -21.69 -2.71
C ASP A 642 -12.29 -21.97 -2.55
N PHE A 643 -12.79 -21.77 -1.35
CA PHE A 643 -14.18 -21.96 -0.99
C PHE A 643 -14.76 -20.69 -0.41
N ARG A 644 -15.89 -20.24 -0.96
CA ARG A 644 -16.64 -19.09 -0.47
C ARG A 644 -18.06 -19.50 -0.17
N TYR A 645 -18.54 -19.12 1.01
CA TYR A 645 -19.91 -19.34 1.45
C TYR A 645 -20.56 -18.03 1.85
N LYS A 646 -21.72 -17.72 1.26
CA LYS A 646 -22.55 -16.58 1.61
C LYS A 646 -23.64 -17.03 2.57
N PHE A 647 -23.59 -16.62 3.82
CA PHE A 647 -24.68 -16.84 4.78
C PHE A 647 -25.90 -16.01 4.38
N ASN A 648 -25.66 -14.75 4.02
CA ASN A 648 -26.61 -13.80 3.46
C ASN A 648 -25.83 -12.74 2.62
N GLU A 649 -26.50 -11.69 2.15
CA GLU A 649 -25.87 -10.64 1.35
C GLU A 649 -24.83 -9.81 2.12
N GLN A 650 -24.92 -9.82 3.46
CA GLN A 650 -24.10 -9.00 4.36
C GLN A 650 -23.08 -9.86 5.15
N SER A 651 -23.07 -11.18 4.98
CA SER A 651 -22.07 -12.01 5.64
C SER A 651 -21.57 -13.14 4.77
N ASN A 652 -20.27 -13.33 4.74
CA ASN A 652 -19.60 -14.36 3.97
C ASN A 652 -18.38 -14.92 4.68
N LEU A 653 -18.05 -16.15 4.32
CA LEU A 653 -16.86 -16.87 4.74
C LEU A 653 -16.07 -17.26 3.50
N ARG A 654 -14.76 -17.05 3.51
CA ARG A 654 -13.84 -17.55 2.50
C ARG A 654 -12.74 -18.37 3.17
N ILE A 655 -12.49 -19.55 2.62
CA ILE A 655 -11.37 -20.43 3.01
C ILE A 655 -10.54 -20.63 1.75
N ASN A 656 -9.25 -20.36 1.84
CA ASN A 656 -8.32 -20.54 0.74
C ASN A 656 -7.12 -21.37 1.21
N TYR A 657 -6.75 -22.35 0.41
CA TYR A 657 -5.52 -23.10 0.57
C TYR A 657 -4.71 -23.05 -0.72
N ASN A 658 -3.41 -22.83 -0.59
CA ASN A 658 -2.47 -22.83 -1.69
C ASN A 658 -1.16 -23.52 -1.27
N GLY A 659 -0.81 -24.58 -1.99
CA GLY A 659 0.49 -25.22 -1.90
C GLY A 659 1.41 -24.67 -2.98
N THR A 660 2.61 -24.21 -2.59
CA THR A 660 3.60 -23.66 -3.53
C THR A 660 4.97 -24.28 -3.30
N VAL A 661 5.68 -24.54 -4.40
CA VAL A 661 7.07 -24.98 -4.36
C VAL A 661 7.98 -23.79 -4.68
N SER A 662 9.03 -23.62 -3.88
CA SER A 662 10.11 -22.67 -4.13
C SER A 662 11.41 -23.43 -4.36
N GLN A 663 12.05 -23.19 -5.50
CA GLN A 663 13.34 -23.78 -5.83
C GLN A 663 14.47 -22.99 -5.19
N PRO A 664 15.59 -23.64 -4.76
CA PRO A 664 16.81 -22.91 -4.47
C PRO A 664 17.29 -22.17 -5.72
N SER A 665 17.89 -21.01 -5.55
CA SER A 665 18.56 -20.32 -6.67
C SER A 665 19.76 -21.13 -7.16
N MET A 666 20.11 -20.96 -8.42
CA MET A 666 21.25 -21.68 -8.97
C MET A 666 22.54 -21.33 -8.24
N THR A 667 22.70 -20.06 -7.84
CA THR A 667 23.86 -19.61 -7.04
C THR A 667 23.93 -20.29 -5.67
N GLN A 668 22.81 -20.59 -5.04
CA GLN A 668 22.77 -21.35 -3.77
C GLN A 668 23.20 -22.81 -3.94
N LEU A 669 23.11 -23.37 -5.15
CA LEU A 669 23.45 -24.75 -5.45
C LEU A 669 24.91 -24.94 -5.86
N LEU A 670 25.65 -23.86 -6.05
CA LEU A 670 27.06 -23.93 -6.42
C LEU A 670 27.92 -24.23 -5.21
N ASP A 671 28.87 -25.19 -5.32
CA ASP A 671 29.87 -25.45 -4.27
C ASP A 671 31.04 -24.48 -4.41
N ILE A 672 30.76 -23.20 -4.30
CA ILE A 672 31.73 -22.11 -4.38
C ILE A 672 31.76 -21.38 -3.05
N VAL A 673 32.98 -21.15 -2.54
CA VAL A 673 33.22 -20.28 -1.39
C VAL A 673 33.56 -18.88 -1.91
N ASP A 674 32.66 -17.93 -1.67
CA ASP A 674 32.91 -16.52 -1.96
C ASP A 674 33.38 -15.83 -0.67
N ASN A 675 34.66 -15.52 -0.62
CA ASN A 675 35.34 -14.83 0.48
C ASN A 675 35.80 -13.41 0.07
N THR A 676 35.25 -12.88 -0.99
CA THR A 676 35.59 -11.53 -1.48
C THR A 676 35.27 -10.44 -0.50
N ASP A 677 34.30 -10.65 0.39
CA ASP A 677 34.10 -9.91 1.63
C ASP A 677 34.52 -10.81 2.81
N PRO A 678 35.68 -10.56 3.45
CA PRO A 678 36.16 -11.41 4.51
C PRO A 678 35.32 -11.42 5.77
N GLN A 679 34.40 -10.43 5.94
CA GLN A 679 33.46 -10.39 7.06
C GLN A 679 32.17 -11.19 6.77
N ASN A 680 31.86 -11.43 5.50
CA ASN A 680 30.62 -12.10 5.08
C ASN A 680 30.92 -13.16 4.01
N ILE A 681 31.49 -14.25 4.43
CA ILE A 681 31.82 -15.36 3.56
C ILE A 681 30.55 -16.11 3.19
N SER A 682 30.32 -16.38 1.94
CA SER A 682 29.20 -17.19 1.48
C SER A 682 29.67 -18.50 0.86
N LYS A 683 28.95 -19.57 1.15
CA LYS A 683 29.20 -20.91 0.58
C LYS A 683 27.89 -21.47 0.04
N GLY A 684 27.90 -21.99 -1.19
CA GLY A 684 26.71 -22.67 -1.72
C GLY A 684 26.53 -24.09 -1.16
N ASN A 685 25.41 -24.72 -1.53
CA ASN A 685 25.08 -26.08 -1.10
C ASN A 685 24.34 -26.83 -2.24
N PRO A 686 25.02 -27.71 -2.97
CA PRO A 686 24.41 -28.47 -4.08
C PRO A 686 23.32 -29.45 -3.64
N ASN A 687 23.25 -29.80 -2.34
CA ASN A 687 22.29 -30.76 -1.81
C ASN A 687 20.94 -30.15 -1.43
N LEU A 688 20.71 -28.88 -1.74
CA LEU A 688 19.45 -28.22 -1.40
C LEU A 688 18.25 -28.83 -2.13
N LYS A 689 17.22 -29.13 -1.36
CA LYS A 689 15.91 -29.61 -1.83
C LYS A 689 14.97 -28.43 -1.98
N PRO A 690 14.00 -28.53 -2.92
CA PRO A 690 12.91 -27.55 -3.00
C PRO A 690 12.14 -27.40 -1.70
N ALA A 691 11.77 -26.18 -1.40
CA ALA A 691 10.89 -25.88 -0.26
C ALA A 691 9.42 -25.97 -0.71
N PHE A 692 8.57 -26.58 0.13
CA PHE A 692 7.12 -26.65 -0.10
C PHE A 692 6.39 -25.89 1.00
N THR A 693 5.65 -24.86 0.61
CA THR A 693 4.88 -24.02 1.53
C THR A 693 3.40 -24.31 1.41
N ASN A 694 2.79 -24.70 2.51
CA ASN A 694 1.33 -24.79 2.65
C ASN A 694 0.83 -23.49 3.27
N LYS A 695 -0.11 -22.83 2.59
CA LYS A 695 -0.72 -21.59 3.07
C LYS A 695 -2.23 -21.73 3.16
N PHE A 696 -2.76 -21.55 4.37
CA PHE A 696 -4.18 -21.56 4.66
C PHE A 696 -4.61 -20.14 5.04
N ARG A 697 -5.73 -19.70 4.50
CA ARG A 697 -6.32 -18.40 4.81
C ARG A 697 -7.80 -18.56 5.08
N LEU A 698 -8.26 -17.88 6.11
CA LEU A 698 -9.65 -17.75 6.46
C LEU A 698 -10.01 -16.28 6.52
N PHE A 699 -11.11 -15.93 5.92
CA PHE A 699 -11.68 -14.60 5.98
C PHE A 699 -13.17 -14.70 6.24
N TYR A 700 -13.63 -14.01 7.28
CA TYR A 700 -15.04 -13.88 7.61
C TYR A 700 -15.40 -12.42 7.76
N ASN A 701 -16.52 -12.01 7.18
CA ASN A 701 -17.09 -10.69 7.41
C ASN A 701 -18.59 -10.78 7.62
N ALA A 702 -19.09 -9.91 8.50
CA ALA A 702 -20.51 -9.72 8.73
C ALA A 702 -20.80 -8.24 8.97
N PHE A 703 -21.93 -7.79 8.46
CA PHE A 703 -22.46 -6.44 8.66
C PHE A 703 -23.90 -6.49 9.14
N ARG A 704 -24.23 -5.63 10.10
CA ARG A 704 -25.59 -5.39 10.56
C ARG A 704 -25.92 -3.91 10.42
N GLN A 705 -26.99 -3.59 9.70
CA GLN A 705 -27.37 -2.22 9.40
C GLN A 705 -27.77 -1.45 10.68
N LYS A 706 -28.40 -2.10 11.65
CA LYS A 706 -28.69 -1.52 12.96
C LYS A 706 -27.37 -1.19 13.68
N HIS A 707 -27.15 0.05 14.06
CA HIS A 707 -25.91 0.59 14.63
C HIS A 707 -24.65 0.43 13.74
N ALA A 708 -24.84 0.23 12.44
CA ALA A 708 -23.74 0.09 11.47
C ALA A 708 -22.63 -0.87 11.95
N GLN A 709 -23.02 -1.98 12.59
CA GLN A 709 -22.06 -2.94 13.15
C GLN A 709 -21.37 -3.74 12.05
N SER A 710 -20.05 -3.81 12.09
CA SER A 710 -19.26 -4.69 11.24
C SER A 710 -18.28 -5.51 12.04
N VAL A 711 -18.20 -6.79 11.73
CA VAL A 711 -17.19 -7.71 12.24
C VAL A 711 -16.41 -8.24 11.05
N MET A 712 -15.10 -8.13 11.13
CA MET A 712 -14.19 -8.75 10.16
C MET A 712 -13.17 -9.59 10.90
N THR A 713 -12.96 -10.80 10.43
CA THR A 713 -11.95 -11.70 10.97
C THR A 713 -11.12 -12.23 9.83
N PHE A 714 -9.83 -12.18 9.96
CA PHE A 714 -8.94 -12.92 9.08
C PHE A 714 -7.96 -13.75 9.90
N ALA A 715 -7.59 -14.89 9.35
CA ALA A 715 -6.54 -15.72 9.89
C ALA A 715 -5.74 -16.32 8.74
N ASP A 716 -4.45 -16.35 8.87
CA ASP A 716 -3.56 -17.08 7.98
C ASP A 716 -2.60 -17.95 8.77
N PHE A 717 -2.34 -19.12 8.22
CA PHE A 717 -1.37 -20.06 8.72
C PHE A 717 -0.52 -20.55 7.56
N SER A 718 0.80 -20.47 7.73
CA SER A 718 1.75 -20.91 6.75
C SER A 718 2.78 -21.84 7.39
N THR A 719 3.07 -22.95 6.73
CA THR A 719 4.13 -23.88 7.15
C THR A 719 4.95 -24.33 5.96
N THR A 720 6.28 -24.27 6.11
CA THR A 720 7.20 -24.62 5.02
C THR A 720 7.99 -25.87 5.38
N ARG A 721 7.83 -26.87 4.52
CA ARG A 721 8.65 -28.09 4.54
C ARG A 721 9.89 -27.87 3.72
N ASN A 722 11.06 -28.35 4.19
CA ASN A 722 12.37 -28.12 3.57
C ASN A 722 12.64 -26.62 3.31
N ALA A 723 12.23 -25.73 4.22
CA ALA A 723 12.53 -24.32 4.08
C ALA A 723 14.02 -24.11 3.85
N ILE A 724 14.39 -23.25 2.92
CA ILE A 724 15.77 -22.88 2.72
C ILE A 724 16.09 -21.80 3.76
N GLY A 725 16.82 -22.20 4.77
CA GLY A 725 17.38 -21.34 5.81
C GLY A 725 18.89 -21.25 5.67
N ASN A 726 19.53 -20.66 6.66
CA ASN A 726 20.99 -20.54 6.68
C ASN A 726 21.58 -21.39 7.82
N SER A 727 22.74 -21.99 7.54
CA SER A 727 23.69 -22.40 8.56
C SER A 727 24.72 -21.29 8.67
N VAL A 728 24.89 -20.74 9.86
CA VAL A 728 25.81 -19.63 10.09
C VAL A 728 26.90 -20.12 11.04
N THR A 729 28.16 -19.91 10.64
CA THR A 729 29.34 -20.14 11.47
C THR A 729 30.02 -18.81 11.73
N TYR A 730 30.37 -18.52 12.96
CA TYR A 730 31.09 -17.31 13.34
C TYR A 730 32.54 -17.61 13.65
N ASP A 731 33.38 -16.68 13.24
CA ASP A 731 34.77 -16.61 13.67
C ASP A 731 34.91 -15.51 14.72
N GLY A 732 35.13 -15.90 15.99
CA GLY A 732 35.26 -14.96 17.08
C GLY A 732 36.52 -14.11 17.01
N THR A 733 37.55 -14.51 16.27
CA THR A 733 38.80 -13.78 16.13
C THR A 733 38.69 -12.63 15.14
N THR A 734 37.99 -12.86 14.04
CA THR A 734 37.84 -11.87 12.95
C THR A 734 36.49 -11.14 13.03
N GLY A 735 35.50 -11.71 13.73
CA GLY A 735 34.12 -11.32 13.68
C GLY A 735 33.43 -11.67 12.35
N ALA A 736 34.10 -12.49 11.53
CA ALA A 736 33.55 -12.94 10.25
C ALA A 736 32.44 -13.97 10.45
N ARG A 737 31.51 -14.00 9.51
CA ARG A 737 30.48 -15.04 9.44
C ARG A 737 30.54 -15.77 8.11
N THR A 738 30.49 -17.08 8.17
CA THR A 738 30.27 -17.92 6.99
C THR A 738 28.82 -18.36 6.96
N VAL A 739 28.14 -18.08 5.84
CA VAL A 739 26.74 -18.38 5.63
C VAL A 739 26.60 -19.43 4.55
N GLN A 740 25.95 -20.54 4.86
CA GLN A 740 25.63 -21.59 3.91
C GLN A 740 24.11 -21.86 3.90
N PRO A 741 23.44 -21.85 2.73
CA PRO A 741 22.04 -22.21 2.65
C PRO A 741 21.84 -23.71 2.94
N VAL A 742 20.86 -24.03 3.77
CA VAL A 742 20.52 -25.40 4.17
C VAL A 742 19.02 -25.60 4.23
N ASN A 743 18.56 -26.84 4.03
CA ASN A 743 17.16 -27.13 4.26
C ASN A 743 16.88 -27.31 5.76
N VAL A 744 15.92 -26.60 6.27
CA VAL A 744 15.47 -26.66 7.66
C VAL A 744 13.97 -26.85 7.73
N ASN A 745 13.51 -27.72 8.64
CA ASN A 745 12.10 -27.95 8.91
C ASN A 745 11.67 -27.34 10.23
N GLY A 746 10.39 -26.96 10.29
CA GLY A 746 9.77 -26.40 11.47
C GLY A 746 9.56 -24.90 11.44
N ASN A 747 9.71 -24.28 10.27
CA ASN A 747 9.30 -22.88 10.03
C ASN A 747 7.80 -22.83 9.80
N TRP A 748 7.13 -22.02 10.59
CA TRP A 748 5.72 -21.73 10.41
C TRP A 748 5.36 -20.38 11.02
N ASP A 749 4.34 -19.78 10.48
CA ASP A 749 3.76 -18.54 10.94
C ASP A 749 2.24 -18.64 11.01
N ALA A 750 1.66 -17.99 12.01
CA ALA A 750 0.23 -17.87 12.19
C ALA A 750 -0.11 -16.44 12.55
N ASN A 751 -1.05 -15.84 11.81
CA ASN A 751 -1.54 -14.51 12.06
C ASN A 751 -3.06 -14.55 12.14
N ALA A 752 -3.63 -13.81 13.07
CA ALA A 752 -5.07 -13.64 13.18
C ALA A 752 -5.39 -12.21 13.59
N ALA A 753 -6.48 -11.67 13.05
CA ALA A 753 -7.00 -10.41 13.53
C ALA A 753 -8.51 -10.36 13.47
N VAL A 754 -9.08 -9.62 14.41
CA VAL A 754 -10.50 -9.34 14.51
C VAL A 754 -10.68 -7.83 14.56
N MET A 755 -11.53 -7.33 13.70
CA MET A 755 -11.95 -5.93 13.69
C MET A 755 -13.43 -5.87 14.01
N PHE A 756 -13.80 -5.01 14.93
CA PHE A 756 -15.18 -4.71 15.25
C PHE A 756 -15.42 -3.20 15.24
N ASN A 757 -16.43 -2.77 14.49
CA ASN A 757 -16.87 -1.38 14.42
C ASN A 757 -18.34 -1.31 14.77
N THR A 758 -18.73 -0.32 15.53
CA THR A 758 -20.13 -0.06 15.88
C THR A 758 -20.39 1.42 16.13
N SER A 759 -21.57 1.88 15.76
CA SER A 759 -22.11 3.12 16.30
C SER A 759 -22.92 2.79 17.55
N ILE A 760 -22.67 3.51 18.65
CA ILE A 760 -23.40 3.32 19.91
C ILE A 760 -24.85 3.81 19.76
N ASP A 761 -25.01 4.93 19.06
CA ASP A 761 -26.29 5.55 18.78
C ASP A 761 -26.74 5.32 17.33
N SER A 762 -28.02 5.39 17.07
CA SER A 762 -28.60 5.22 15.73
C SER A 762 -28.25 6.36 14.77
N ALA A 763 -27.94 7.53 15.30
CA ALA A 763 -27.53 8.70 14.52
C ALA A 763 -26.05 8.62 14.08
N GLY A 764 -25.27 7.66 14.60
CA GLY A 764 -23.85 7.51 14.27
C GLY A 764 -22.94 8.62 14.80
N VAL A 765 -23.39 9.33 15.84
CA VAL A 765 -22.61 10.40 16.50
C VAL A 765 -21.45 9.80 17.27
N TRP A 766 -21.72 8.75 18.04
CA TRP A 766 -20.73 8.00 18.78
C TRP A 766 -20.34 6.73 18.04
N ASN A 767 -19.04 6.56 17.79
CA ASN A 767 -18.53 5.37 17.13
C ASN A 767 -17.36 4.78 17.91
N VAL A 768 -17.33 3.46 18.00
CA VAL A 768 -16.26 2.69 18.62
C VAL A 768 -15.71 1.70 17.61
N ASN A 769 -14.39 1.63 17.53
CA ASN A 769 -13.68 0.69 16.67
C ASN A 769 -12.65 -0.06 17.53
N THR A 770 -12.56 -1.36 17.33
CA THR A 770 -11.49 -2.18 17.91
C THR A 770 -10.77 -2.95 16.82
N PHE A 771 -9.49 -3.17 17.00
CA PHE A 771 -8.66 -4.00 16.15
C PHE A 771 -7.69 -4.80 16.99
N THR A 772 -8.04 -6.06 17.19
CA THR A 772 -7.23 -7.03 17.91
C THR A 772 -6.42 -7.86 16.92
N ARG A 773 -5.12 -8.00 17.13
CA ARG A 773 -4.25 -8.83 16.30
C ARG A 773 -3.36 -9.72 17.13
N GLY A 774 -3.08 -10.92 16.61
CA GLY A 774 -2.08 -11.81 17.13
C GLY A 774 -1.24 -12.38 16.01
N SER A 775 0.08 -12.42 16.17
CA SER A 775 0.97 -13.11 15.26
C SER A 775 1.95 -13.98 16.04
N PHE A 776 2.18 -15.17 15.54
CA PHE A 776 3.18 -16.07 16.06
C PHE A 776 4.07 -16.57 14.92
N ASN A 777 5.38 -16.39 15.10
CA ASN A 777 6.37 -16.82 14.14
C ASN A 777 7.34 -17.80 14.79
N ARG A 778 7.64 -18.88 14.10
CA ARG A 778 8.67 -19.82 14.48
C ARG A 778 9.67 -19.93 13.36
N TYR A 779 10.85 -19.36 13.61
CA TYR A 779 11.98 -19.39 12.71
C TYR A 779 12.98 -20.45 13.17
N ALA A 780 13.44 -21.24 12.23
CA ALA A 780 14.49 -22.23 12.48
C ALA A 780 15.63 -22.04 11.49
N SER A 781 16.86 -22.15 11.97
CA SER A 781 18.09 -22.12 11.22
C SER A 781 19.08 -23.12 11.83
N TYR A 782 20.24 -23.23 11.27
CA TYR A 782 21.35 -23.93 11.92
C TYR A 782 22.45 -22.94 12.27
N LEU A 783 23.13 -23.26 13.35
CA LEU A 783 24.13 -22.44 13.93
C LEU A 783 25.31 -23.28 14.36
N GLN A 784 26.49 -22.78 14.07
CA GLN A 784 27.75 -23.29 14.57
C GLN A 784 28.49 -22.14 15.24
N GLN A 785 28.68 -22.25 16.55
CA GLN A 785 29.25 -21.14 17.35
C GLN A 785 30.73 -20.84 16.98
N ASN A 786 31.46 -21.86 16.59
CA ASN A 786 32.81 -21.74 16.04
C ASN A 786 33.11 -22.94 15.12
N ALA A 787 34.20 -22.90 14.38
CA ALA A 787 34.55 -23.93 13.40
C ALA A 787 34.67 -25.36 13.98
N THR A 788 34.85 -25.51 15.29
CA THR A 788 35.03 -26.80 15.98
C THR A 788 33.80 -27.25 16.73
N SER A 789 32.79 -26.38 16.95
CA SER A 789 31.55 -26.74 17.65
C SER A 789 30.61 -27.54 16.75
N ALA A 790 29.71 -28.28 17.34
CA ALA A 790 28.66 -28.96 16.60
C ALA A 790 27.68 -27.95 15.97
N VAL A 791 27.15 -28.30 14.81
CA VAL A 791 26.06 -27.53 14.18
C VAL A 791 24.77 -27.78 14.95
N GLU A 792 24.20 -26.76 15.57
CA GLU A 792 22.98 -26.85 16.38
C GLU A 792 21.80 -26.21 15.68
N LYS A 793 20.61 -26.75 15.94
CA LYS A 793 19.37 -26.14 15.43
C LYS A 793 18.96 -24.96 16.30
N ASN A 794 19.03 -23.76 15.70
CA ASN A 794 18.63 -22.53 16.33
C ASN A 794 17.15 -22.26 16.03
N ILE A 795 16.36 -22.02 17.06
CA ILE A 795 14.91 -21.78 16.96
C ILE A 795 14.56 -20.52 17.72
N THR A 796 14.05 -19.54 16.96
CA THR A 796 13.47 -18.33 17.54
C THR A 796 11.95 -18.38 17.41
N LYS A 797 11.26 -18.17 18.52
CA LYS A 797 9.80 -18.04 18.59
C LYS A 797 9.48 -16.60 18.94
N SER A 798 8.60 -15.98 18.17
CA SER A 798 8.14 -14.62 18.42
C SER A 798 6.62 -14.57 18.44
N LEU A 799 6.05 -14.07 19.55
CA LEU A 799 4.63 -13.80 19.73
C LEU A 799 4.43 -12.29 19.76
N THR A 800 3.58 -11.77 18.90
CA THR A 800 3.13 -10.38 18.98
C THR A 800 1.64 -10.34 19.19
N LEU A 801 1.20 -9.62 20.21
CA LEU A 801 -0.21 -9.34 20.49
C LEU A 801 -0.41 -7.83 20.40
N GLY A 802 -1.42 -7.41 19.67
CA GLY A 802 -1.73 -6.00 19.49
C GLY A 802 -3.21 -5.72 19.64
N GLU A 803 -3.53 -4.61 20.30
CA GLU A 803 -4.88 -4.10 20.43
C GLU A 803 -4.89 -2.62 20.07
N ARG A 804 -5.92 -2.20 19.33
CA ARG A 804 -6.22 -0.80 19.08
C ARG A 804 -7.67 -0.52 19.39
N LEU A 805 -7.90 0.50 20.16
CA LEU A 805 -9.22 1.02 20.52
C LEU A 805 -9.32 2.45 20.02
N SER A 806 -10.45 2.82 19.42
CA SER A 806 -10.74 4.19 19.05
C SER A 806 -12.21 4.48 19.31
N ALA A 807 -12.47 5.58 19.98
CA ALA A 807 -13.79 6.13 20.21
C ALA A 807 -13.86 7.52 19.59
N SER A 808 -14.91 7.82 18.85
CA SER A 808 -15.09 9.13 18.24
C SER A 808 -16.49 9.67 18.46
N TYR A 809 -16.55 10.95 18.79
CA TYR A 809 -17.75 11.77 18.87
C TYR A 809 -17.77 12.76 17.71
N ARG A 810 -18.86 12.80 16.95
CA ARG A 810 -18.93 13.58 15.74
C ARG A 810 -20.24 14.28 15.57
N THR A 811 -20.18 15.59 15.41
CA THR A 811 -21.31 16.46 15.07
C THR A 811 -21.02 17.23 13.77
N ALA A 812 -21.90 18.14 13.39
CA ALA A 812 -21.70 18.98 12.20
C ALA A 812 -20.46 19.89 12.30
N TRP A 813 -20.09 20.31 13.50
CA TRP A 813 -19.04 21.31 13.75
C TRP A 813 -17.86 20.78 14.55
N LEU A 814 -17.99 19.61 15.21
CA LEU A 814 -16.97 19.01 16.05
C LEU A 814 -16.76 17.53 15.69
N GLU A 815 -15.52 17.12 15.57
CA GLU A 815 -15.11 15.71 15.65
C GLU A 815 -14.01 15.59 16.69
N LEU A 816 -14.27 14.83 17.74
CA LEU A 816 -13.31 14.42 18.74
C LEU A 816 -13.07 12.93 18.58
N ALA A 817 -11.83 12.50 18.47
CA ALA A 817 -11.46 11.09 18.50
C ALA A 817 -10.43 10.87 19.60
N LEU A 818 -10.65 9.83 20.40
CA LEU A 818 -9.69 9.30 21.37
C LEU A 818 -9.27 7.94 20.89
N ASP A 819 -8.00 7.66 20.90
CA ASP A 819 -7.46 6.39 20.47
C ASP A 819 -6.31 5.92 21.36
N GLY A 820 -6.18 4.62 21.45
CA GLY A 820 -5.11 3.96 22.14
C GLY A 820 -4.71 2.69 21.42
N SER A 821 -3.44 2.36 21.48
CA SER A 821 -2.92 1.09 20.98
C SER A 821 -1.85 0.54 21.91
N VAL A 822 -1.78 -0.79 21.98
CA VAL A 822 -0.72 -1.51 22.65
C VAL A 822 -0.27 -2.67 21.78
N ASP A 823 1.03 -2.82 21.59
CA ASP A 823 1.66 -3.95 20.93
C ASP A 823 2.67 -4.57 21.92
N TYR A 824 2.45 -5.81 22.28
CA TYR A 824 3.35 -6.61 23.08
C TYR A 824 4.05 -7.62 22.20
N THR A 825 5.37 -7.67 22.24
CA THR A 825 6.16 -8.67 21.52
C THR A 825 7.04 -9.43 22.50
N HIS A 826 6.89 -10.75 22.50
CA HIS A 826 7.75 -11.65 23.25
C HIS A 826 8.52 -12.56 22.30
N SER A 827 9.86 -12.51 22.38
CA SER A 827 10.75 -13.34 21.58
C SER A 827 11.60 -14.22 22.45
N LYS A 828 11.72 -15.49 22.06
CA LYS A 828 12.48 -16.50 22.79
C LYS A 828 13.34 -17.30 21.82
N ASN A 829 14.63 -17.39 22.12
CA ASN A 829 15.60 -18.23 21.41
C ASN A 829 15.99 -19.43 22.27
N ASN A 830 16.21 -20.61 21.64
CA ASN A 830 16.54 -21.85 22.37
C ASN A 830 18.01 -22.00 22.72
N LEU A 831 18.91 -21.36 21.98
CA LEU A 831 20.37 -21.43 22.21
C LEU A 831 20.86 -20.29 23.11
N GLN A 832 20.17 -19.16 23.07
CA GLN A 832 20.54 -17.95 23.80
C GLN A 832 19.36 -17.48 24.67
N SER A 833 19.14 -18.18 25.79
CA SER A 833 18.00 -17.88 26.69
C SER A 833 18.14 -16.52 27.40
N LEU A 834 19.34 -15.98 27.54
CA LEU A 834 19.57 -14.64 28.10
C LEU A 834 19.01 -13.53 27.21
N ASN A 835 18.85 -13.79 25.93
CA ASN A 835 18.33 -12.82 24.94
C ASN A 835 16.81 -12.93 24.76
N ASN A 836 16.10 -13.57 25.67
CA ASN A 836 14.65 -13.53 25.68
C ASN A 836 14.19 -12.11 25.95
N LEU A 837 13.34 -11.58 25.07
CA LEU A 837 12.95 -10.20 25.10
C LEU A 837 11.44 -10.04 25.16
N SER A 838 10.98 -9.15 26.04
CA SER A 838 9.59 -8.72 26.11
C SER A 838 9.52 -7.23 25.91
N THR A 839 8.99 -6.78 24.76
CA THR A 839 8.87 -5.36 24.47
C THR A 839 7.42 -4.93 24.40
N TRP A 840 7.17 -3.72 24.84
CA TRP A 840 5.91 -3.03 24.79
C TRP A 840 6.02 -1.77 23.97
N GLN A 841 5.14 -1.60 23.02
CA GLN A 841 4.93 -0.33 22.33
C GLN A 841 3.47 0.06 22.55
N PHE A 842 3.25 1.24 23.11
CA PHE A 842 1.92 1.73 23.34
C PHE A 842 1.79 3.20 22.98
N SER A 843 0.64 3.54 22.46
CA SER A 843 0.29 4.90 22.09
C SER A 843 -1.10 5.22 22.61
N TYR A 844 -1.27 6.41 23.15
CA TYR A 844 -2.57 6.93 23.51
C TYR A 844 -2.64 8.43 23.24
N GLY A 845 -3.83 8.89 22.90
CA GLY A 845 -3.99 10.29 22.57
C GLY A 845 -5.35 10.60 22.00
N GLY A 846 -5.42 11.70 21.29
CA GLY A 846 -6.65 12.11 20.64
C GLY A 846 -6.44 13.14 19.55
N SER A 847 -7.44 13.27 18.71
CA SER A 847 -7.50 14.27 17.65
C SER A 847 -8.81 15.06 17.73
N LEU A 848 -8.71 16.33 17.42
CA LEU A 848 -9.80 17.29 17.40
C LEU A 848 -9.86 17.93 16.03
N ILE A 849 -11.06 17.93 15.39
CA ILE A 849 -11.35 18.76 14.22
C ILE A 849 -12.56 19.61 14.58
N PHE A 850 -12.35 20.92 14.62
CA PHE A 850 -13.34 21.90 15.02
C PHE A 850 -13.60 22.86 13.87
N SER A 851 -14.85 22.88 13.38
CA SER A 851 -15.30 23.83 12.36
C SER A 851 -15.83 25.08 13.05
N LEU A 852 -15.09 26.15 12.91
CA LEU A 852 -15.39 27.46 13.44
C LEU A 852 -16.34 28.23 12.51
N PRO A 853 -16.99 29.31 12.99
CA PRO A 853 -17.67 30.26 12.09
C PRO A 853 -16.73 30.78 10.99
N TRP A 854 -17.31 31.40 9.96
CA TRP A 854 -16.60 32.01 8.81
C TRP A 854 -15.77 31.03 7.96
N ASN A 855 -16.17 29.73 7.93
CA ASN A 855 -15.44 28.68 7.18
C ASN A 855 -13.97 28.47 7.66
N MET A 856 -13.75 28.69 8.93
CA MET A 856 -12.48 28.42 9.59
C MET A 856 -12.48 27.01 10.18
N SER A 857 -11.36 26.33 10.22
CA SER A 857 -11.23 25.03 10.89
C SER A 857 -9.93 24.91 11.63
N LEU A 858 -10.00 24.35 12.83
CA LEU A 858 -8.86 23.92 13.63
C LEU A 858 -8.80 22.41 13.61
N SER A 859 -7.65 21.87 13.25
CA SER A 859 -7.35 20.43 13.37
C SER A 859 -6.11 20.29 14.23
N THR A 860 -6.18 19.43 15.24
CA THR A 860 -5.02 19.14 16.08
C THR A 860 -5.03 17.70 16.52
N ASP A 861 -3.88 17.11 16.72
CA ASP A 861 -3.68 15.79 17.30
C ASP A 861 -2.52 15.80 18.29
N LEU A 862 -2.71 15.08 19.38
CA LEU A 862 -1.74 14.92 20.45
C LEU A 862 -1.69 13.44 20.83
N HIS A 863 -0.51 12.83 20.67
CA HIS A 863 -0.31 11.41 20.97
C HIS A 863 0.99 11.18 21.74
N GLN A 864 0.88 10.46 22.83
CA GLN A 864 2.02 9.92 23.56
C GLN A 864 2.34 8.53 23.00
N ASN A 865 3.53 8.39 22.41
CA ASN A 865 4.11 7.11 22.01
C ASN A 865 5.17 6.70 23.00
N SER A 866 5.12 5.45 23.44
CA SER A 866 6.07 4.95 24.45
C SER A 866 6.57 3.57 24.06
N ARG A 867 7.84 3.34 24.34
CA ARG A 867 8.50 2.05 24.12
C ARG A 867 9.15 1.60 25.42
N ARG A 868 9.06 0.29 25.71
CA ARG A 868 9.61 -0.30 26.94
C ARG A 868 10.14 -1.72 26.67
N GLY A 869 11.08 -2.15 27.51
CA GLY A 869 11.62 -3.51 27.46
C GLY A 869 12.73 -3.68 26.42
N TYR A 870 13.34 -2.59 25.97
CA TYR A 870 14.51 -2.61 25.11
C TYR A 870 15.77 -2.63 25.97
N ASN A 871 16.79 -3.41 25.60
CA ASN A 871 18.05 -3.51 26.37
C ASN A 871 18.83 -2.19 26.32
N ASP A 872 18.88 -1.54 25.15
CA ASP A 872 19.43 -0.19 25.05
C ASP A 872 18.44 0.80 25.70
N ALA A 873 18.89 1.50 26.73
CA ALA A 873 18.09 2.47 27.46
C ALA A 873 17.60 3.62 26.57
N ALA A 874 18.39 4.02 25.57
CA ALA A 874 18.05 5.06 24.63
C ALA A 874 16.83 4.71 23.75
N LEU A 875 16.52 3.42 23.61
CA LEU A 875 15.40 2.92 22.85
C LEU A 875 14.09 2.85 23.65
N ASN A 876 14.14 3.05 24.97
CA ASN A 876 12.97 3.09 25.85
C ASN A 876 12.40 4.53 25.92
N THR A 877 11.87 4.99 24.78
CA THR A 877 11.46 6.38 24.56
C THR A 877 10.05 6.68 25.05
N ASN A 878 9.82 7.99 25.33
CA ASN A 878 8.52 8.62 25.47
C ASN A 878 8.48 9.80 24.53
N GLU A 879 7.56 9.78 23.57
CA GLU A 879 7.44 10.78 22.52
C GLU A 879 6.05 11.38 22.57
N LEU A 880 5.93 12.62 23.00
CA LEU A 880 4.68 13.37 22.96
C LEU A 880 4.63 14.16 21.65
N LEU A 881 3.93 13.64 20.67
CA LEU A 881 3.79 14.26 19.36
C LEU A 881 2.56 15.15 19.34
N TRP A 882 2.77 16.42 19.04
CA TRP A 882 1.71 17.40 18.92
C TRP A 882 1.78 18.09 17.56
N ASN A 883 0.71 17.98 16.79
CA ASN A 883 0.55 18.67 15.51
C ASN A 883 -0.71 19.53 15.53
N ALA A 884 -0.71 20.65 14.83
CA ALA A 884 -1.87 21.53 14.71
C ALA A 884 -1.96 22.17 13.32
N GLN A 885 -3.17 22.43 12.87
CA GLN A 885 -3.46 23.17 11.65
C GLN A 885 -4.61 24.11 11.86
N LEU A 886 -4.42 25.37 11.50
CA LEU A 886 -5.49 26.34 11.36
C LEU A 886 -5.72 26.62 9.89
N SER A 887 -6.95 26.48 9.42
CA SER A 887 -7.31 26.70 8.01
C SER A 887 -8.47 27.68 7.90
N GLN A 888 -8.38 28.58 6.91
CA GLN A 888 -9.43 29.52 6.54
C GLN A 888 -9.81 29.32 5.09
N SER A 889 -11.06 28.96 4.84
CA SER A 889 -11.60 28.87 3.47
C SER A 889 -12.23 30.19 3.04
N LEU A 890 -11.81 30.65 1.88
CA LEU A 890 -12.13 31.94 1.28
C LEU A 890 -12.73 31.75 -0.10
N LEU A 891 -13.27 32.80 -0.68
CA LEU A 891 -13.89 32.87 -1.99
C LEU A 891 -15.17 32.03 -2.10
N ALA A 892 -15.94 32.30 -3.15
CA ALA A 892 -17.18 31.55 -3.44
C ALA A 892 -16.89 30.06 -3.63
N GLY A 893 -17.68 29.22 -2.97
CA GLY A 893 -17.53 27.76 -3.01
C GLY A 893 -16.28 27.24 -2.29
N ASN A 894 -15.69 28.02 -1.38
CA ASN A 894 -14.44 27.67 -0.67
C ASN A 894 -13.28 27.37 -1.64
N ALA A 895 -13.19 28.17 -2.71
CA ALA A 895 -12.21 27.94 -3.78
C ALA A 895 -10.76 28.13 -3.31
N LEU A 896 -10.50 29.03 -2.37
CA LEU A 896 -9.20 29.26 -1.75
C LEU A 896 -9.21 28.84 -0.30
N THR A 897 -8.26 28.02 0.11
CA THR A 897 -8.00 27.66 1.51
C THR A 897 -6.58 28.07 1.87
N LEU A 898 -6.44 28.94 2.87
CA LEU A 898 -5.16 29.25 3.49
C LEU A 898 -5.02 28.40 4.76
N SER A 899 -3.86 27.82 4.98
CA SER A 899 -3.60 26.96 6.14
C SER A 899 -2.25 27.27 6.75
N LEU A 900 -2.20 27.33 8.06
CA LEU A 900 -0.97 27.34 8.84
C LEU A 900 -0.86 26.02 9.57
N GLN A 901 0.24 25.31 9.36
CA GLN A 901 0.47 23.95 9.80
C GLN A 901 1.69 23.91 10.69
N PHE A 902 1.55 23.24 11.83
CA PHE A 902 2.60 23.03 12.82
C PHE A 902 2.82 21.52 12.95
N TYR A 903 4.02 21.07 12.66
CA TYR A 903 4.41 19.67 12.77
C TYR A 903 5.36 19.47 13.93
N ASP A 904 5.11 18.44 14.76
CA ASP A 904 5.93 18.07 15.91
C ASP A 904 6.34 19.31 16.73
N ILE A 905 5.34 19.99 17.29
CA ILE A 905 5.51 21.26 18.04
C ILE A 905 6.49 21.09 19.20
N LEU A 906 6.53 19.91 19.79
CA LEU A 906 7.33 19.59 20.97
C LEU A 906 8.70 19.01 20.63
N HIS A 907 9.04 18.83 19.35
CA HIS A 907 10.33 18.31 18.87
C HIS A 907 10.69 16.92 19.45
N GLN A 908 9.71 16.03 19.63
CA GLN A 908 9.93 14.74 20.28
C GLN A 908 9.82 13.54 19.34
N GLN A 909 9.68 13.77 18.04
CA GLN A 909 9.57 12.69 17.07
C GLN A 909 10.89 11.97 16.87
N SER A 910 10.91 10.66 17.08
CA SER A 910 12.04 9.78 16.76
C SER A 910 11.68 8.74 15.68
N ASN A 911 12.70 8.19 15.03
CA ASN A 911 12.59 7.14 14.03
C ASN A 911 13.37 5.90 14.46
N LEU A 912 12.69 4.96 15.05
CA LEU A 912 13.28 3.70 15.46
C LEU A 912 12.50 2.52 14.88
N SER A 913 13.21 1.55 14.32
CA SER A 913 12.69 0.28 13.86
C SER A 913 13.43 -0.87 14.53
N ARG A 914 12.72 -1.94 14.89
CA ARG A 914 13.31 -3.19 15.37
C ARG A 914 12.91 -4.35 14.48
N THR A 915 13.87 -5.17 14.10
CA THR A 915 13.66 -6.46 13.45
C THR A 915 14.29 -7.59 14.25
N ILE A 916 13.60 -8.73 14.31
CA ILE A 916 14.07 -9.93 14.99
C ILE A 916 13.88 -11.11 14.04
N ASN A 917 14.93 -11.90 13.86
CA ASN A 917 14.90 -13.13 13.09
C ASN A 917 15.54 -14.30 13.88
N ALA A 918 15.83 -15.42 13.24
CA ALA A 918 16.38 -16.60 13.89
C ALA A 918 17.82 -16.41 14.40
N VAL A 919 18.54 -15.44 13.86
CA VAL A 919 20.00 -15.29 14.11
C VAL A 919 20.38 -13.99 14.77
N ASN A 920 19.57 -12.94 14.68
CA ASN A 920 19.87 -11.65 15.30
C ASN A 920 18.65 -10.81 15.62
N ARG A 921 18.88 -9.80 16.44
CA ARG A 921 18.03 -8.64 16.68
C ARG A 921 18.76 -7.42 16.11
N THR A 922 18.05 -6.60 15.39
CA THR A 922 18.58 -5.37 14.81
C THR A 922 17.69 -4.20 15.17
N ASP A 923 18.24 -3.20 15.80
CA ASP A 923 17.62 -1.92 16.09
C ASP A 923 18.21 -0.86 15.17
N THR A 924 17.36 -0.13 14.50
CA THR A 924 17.77 0.87 13.51
C THR A 924 17.08 2.21 13.81
N GLU A 925 17.86 3.23 14.01
CA GLU A 925 17.43 4.63 14.10
C GLU A 925 17.73 5.33 12.78
N TYR A 926 16.79 6.20 12.33
CA TYR A 926 16.92 6.95 11.08
C TYR A 926 16.88 8.45 11.34
N ASN A 927 17.50 9.24 10.47
CA ASN A 927 17.19 10.67 10.44
C ASN A 927 15.76 10.90 9.94
N SER A 928 15.10 11.91 10.47
CA SER A 928 13.72 12.25 10.14
C SER A 928 13.54 13.75 9.92
N ILE A 929 12.43 14.12 9.30
CA ILE A 929 11.99 15.50 9.23
C ILE A 929 11.37 15.85 10.59
N ASN A 930 12.12 16.58 11.39
CA ASN A 930 11.66 17.09 12.67
C ASN A 930 10.89 18.40 12.49
N SER A 931 10.17 18.77 13.52
CA SER A 931 9.43 20.01 13.74
C SER A 931 9.66 21.14 12.72
N TYR A 932 8.60 21.55 12.06
CA TYR A 932 8.57 22.69 11.16
C TYR A 932 7.17 23.32 11.10
N ILE A 933 7.13 24.58 10.67
CA ILE A 933 5.88 25.31 10.43
C ILE A 933 5.76 25.50 8.92
N MET A 934 4.55 25.29 8.37
CA MET A 934 4.28 25.46 6.94
C MET A 934 3.03 26.32 6.73
N PHE A 935 3.17 27.36 5.92
CA PHE A 935 2.03 28.07 5.35
C PHE A 935 1.67 27.46 4.03
N ARG A 936 0.37 27.22 3.79
CA ARG A 936 -0.15 26.64 2.54
C ARG A 936 -1.30 27.45 2.00
N ALA A 937 -1.31 27.57 0.67
CA ALA A 937 -2.42 28.13 -0.09
C ALA A 937 -2.93 27.07 -1.08
N THR A 938 -4.16 26.62 -0.90
CA THR A 938 -4.81 25.62 -1.76
C THR A 938 -5.91 26.29 -2.55
N TYR A 939 -5.77 26.35 -3.88
CA TYR A 939 -6.79 26.89 -4.78
C TYR A 939 -7.46 25.77 -5.55
N ARG A 940 -8.79 25.78 -5.55
CA ARG A 940 -9.63 24.77 -6.20
C ARG A 940 -10.53 25.43 -7.24
N LEU A 941 -10.38 25.01 -8.48
CA LEU A 941 -11.24 25.44 -9.57
C LEU A 941 -12.10 24.25 -10.01
N ASN A 942 -13.42 24.39 -9.89
CA ASN A 942 -14.38 23.36 -10.25
C ASN A 942 -15.35 23.93 -11.29
N LEU A 943 -15.21 23.52 -12.55
CA LEU A 943 -16.04 23.90 -13.67
C LEU A 943 -16.81 22.67 -14.16
N PHE A 944 -17.90 22.34 -13.51
CA PHE A 944 -18.75 21.20 -13.88
C PHE A 944 -19.94 21.71 -14.70
N GLY A 945 -20.13 21.11 -15.89
CA GLY A 945 -21.21 21.44 -16.81
C GLY A 945 -22.33 20.41 -16.80
N GLY A 946 -23.20 20.45 -15.79
CA GLY A 946 -24.39 19.59 -15.74
C GLY A 946 -25.53 20.30 -15.02
N LYS A 947 -26.78 19.93 -15.29
CA LYS A 947 -27.97 20.48 -14.60
C LYS A 947 -27.88 20.33 -13.06
N ASN A 948 -27.08 19.38 -12.56
CA ASN A 948 -26.87 19.10 -11.15
C ASN A 948 -25.49 19.55 -10.62
N ALA A 949 -24.75 20.35 -11.39
CA ALA A 949 -23.50 20.92 -10.89
C ALA A 949 -23.79 21.87 -9.72
N PRO A 950 -23.02 21.83 -8.62
CA PRO A 950 -23.14 22.79 -7.55
C PRO A 950 -22.91 24.20 -8.14
N LYS A 951 -23.96 24.99 -8.25
CA LYS A 951 -23.81 26.41 -8.64
C LYS A 951 -23.02 27.09 -7.52
N PRO A 952 -22.02 27.95 -7.84
CA PRO A 952 -21.40 28.78 -6.83
C PRO A 952 -22.51 29.55 -6.11
N LYS A 953 -22.59 29.43 -4.79
CA LYS A 953 -23.49 30.26 -4.00
C LYS A 953 -22.99 31.70 -4.16
N ASP A 954 -23.72 32.49 -4.90
CA ASP A 954 -23.50 33.93 -5.01
C ASP A 954 -23.84 34.54 -3.64
N HIS A 955 -22.83 34.70 -2.79
CA HIS A 955 -22.97 35.55 -1.60
C HIS A 955 -22.90 36.99 -2.07
N GLY A 956 -24.00 37.43 -2.66
CA GLY A 956 -24.18 38.85 -2.98
C GLY A 956 -24.03 39.66 -1.69
N PHE A 957 -23.05 40.52 -1.66
CA PHE A 957 -23.02 41.67 -0.75
C PHE A 957 -24.34 42.39 -0.93
N GLY A 958 -25.07 42.51 0.16
CA GLY A 958 -26.39 43.13 0.18
C GLY A 958 -26.38 44.51 -0.49
N ARG A 959 -27.08 44.61 -1.59
CA ARG A 959 -27.54 45.91 -2.07
C ARG A 959 -28.66 46.37 -1.09
N PRO A 960 -28.66 47.65 -0.68
CA PRO A 960 -29.72 48.19 0.15
C PRO A 960 -31.04 48.11 -0.56
N ASN A 961 -32.05 47.68 0.16
CA ASN A 961 -33.48 47.72 -0.25
C ASN A 961 -33.82 49.12 -0.74
N SER A 962 -34.02 49.32 -2.04
CA SER A 962 -34.73 50.46 -2.55
C SER A 962 -36.13 50.03 -3.04
N ASN A 963 -37.08 50.10 -2.12
CA ASN A 963 -38.45 50.21 -2.50
C ASN A 963 -38.62 51.61 -3.16
N MET A 964 -38.61 51.65 -4.49
CA MET A 964 -39.17 52.76 -5.26
C MET A 964 -39.99 52.17 -6.41
N PRO A 965 -41.20 52.69 -6.64
CA PRO A 965 -42.05 52.25 -7.74
C PRO A 965 -41.50 52.73 -9.07
N PRO A 966 -41.82 52.07 -10.20
CA PRO A 966 -41.29 52.40 -11.50
C PRO A 966 -41.89 53.69 -12.05
N PRO A 967 -41.09 54.52 -12.77
CA PRO A 967 -41.63 55.66 -13.51
C PRO A 967 -42.28 55.20 -14.83
N PRO A 968 -43.22 55.98 -15.34
CA PRO A 968 -44.02 55.62 -16.48
C PRO A 968 -43.30 55.79 -17.85
N PRO A 969 -43.77 55.16 -18.92
CA PRO A 969 -43.04 55.09 -20.20
C PRO A 969 -43.27 56.36 -21.03
N GLY A 970 -42.22 56.88 -21.62
CA GLY A 970 -42.24 58.01 -22.52
C GLY A 970 -40.99 58.10 -23.37
N GLY A 971 -41.13 57.75 -24.62
CA GLY A 971 -40.73 58.51 -25.82
C GLY A 971 -39.26 58.62 -26.22
N GLY A 972 -38.96 58.04 -27.39
CA GLY A 972 -38.24 58.73 -28.45
C GLY A 972 -36.72 58.54 -28.64
N ALA A 973 -36.33 57.66 -29.48
CA ALA A 973 -35.68 57.85 -30.78
C ALA A 973 -34.21 58.35 -30.83
N MET A 974 -33.52 57.77 -31.75
CA MET A 974 -32.26 58.12 -32.48
C MET A 974 -30.94 58.00 -31.76
N GLY A 975 -29.93 57.36 -32.25
CA GLY A 975 -29.48 57.08 -33.60
C GLY A 975 -27.95 57.09 -33.57
N GLY A 976 -27.32 56.18 -34.26
CA GLY A 976 -26.02 56.44 -34.83
C GLY A 976 -24.78 55.78 -34.22
N GLY A 977 -24.20 54.89 -34.97
CA GLY A 977 -22.77 54.95 -35.33
C GLY A 977 -21.83 53.86 -34.83
N ARG A 978 -21.69 52.79 -35.54
CA ARG A 978 -20.40 52.06 -35.74
C ARG A 978 -19.63 52.87 -36.81
N PRO A 979 -18.33 52.69 -37.08
CA PRO A 979 -17.35 51.64 -36.98
C PRO A 979 -15.89 52.14 -36.76
N PRO A 980 -14.80 51.52 -37.28
CA PRO A 980 -14.26 50.15 -37.06
C PRO A 980 -12.73 50.10 -36.83
N MET A 981 -12.22 48.87 -36.67
CA MET A 981 -10.90 48.35 -37.06
C MET A 981 -9.59 49.00 -36.64
N GLY A 982 -8.65 48.16 -36.24
CA GLY A 982 -7.19 48.35 -36.30
C GLY A 982 -6.40 47.37 -35.44
N GLY A 983 -5.98 46.19 -35.95
CA GLY A 983 -4.73 45.55 -35.53
C GLY A 983 -3.61 46.15 -36.38
N PRO A 984 -2.36 45.63 -36.33
CA PRO A 984 -1.74 44.50 -35.72
C PRO A 984 -0.31 44.75 -35.15
N GLY A 985 0.37 43.69 -34.72
CA GLY A 985 1.82 43.59 -34.59
C GLY A 985 2.29 43.46 -33.13
N GLY A 986 2.86 42.40 -32.61
CA GLY A 986 4.07 41.76 -33.10
C GLY A 986 5.22 42.05 -32.12
N PHE A 987 5.54 41.09 -31.28
CA PHE A 987 6.86 40.55 -30.99
C PHE A 987 6.69 39.41 -29.98
#